data_d63ccf14059f02a32e037def437a0264
#
_entry.id   d63ccf14059f02a32e037def437a0264
#
_cell.length_a   1.000
_cell.length_b   1.000
_cell.length_c   1.000
_cell.angle_alpha   90.00
_cell.angle_beta   90.00
_cell.angle_gamma   90.00
#
_symmetry.space_group_name_H-M   'P 1'
#
loop_
_entity.id
_entity.type
_entity.pdbx_description
1 polymer ?
#
loop_
_entity_poly.entity_id
_entity_poly.type
_entity_poly.pdbx_seq_one_letter_code
_entity_poly.pdbx_strand_id
1 'polypeptide(L)'
;RDELNAFCQIPGNESLKDTSNECPQLCVCEIRPWFTPQSTYREAITVDCNDLRLTRIPGNLSSDTQVLLLQSNYIARTSEELEQLFNLTELDLSQNNFSSIRDVGLTNMSQLTTLHLEENQITEMPDYCLQDLSNLQELYINHNQINTISANAFSGLHNLLRLHLNSNKLKTINSQWFESTPNLEILMIGENPVVGIMDFNFKPLGNLRSLVLAGMDLTDIPGNALVGLDNLESLSFYDNKLVRVPQRALQKLPNLKFLDLNKNPVHKIQEGDFKNMLRLKELGINNMGELVSIDRYALDNLPELTKLEATNNPKFSYIHRQAFRDVPALESLMLNNNALNALYQSTVDSLPNLREISIHSNPLRCDCVIQWMSSNKTTVRFMEPLSMFCAMPTEFRGMHVREVLQNNLANQCLPMISHDTFPSHQNLDIGVTVDLDCRAMSQPEPEIYWVTPMGNKISIDTISDKYSLSSEGTLRISHIQVEDSGRYTCVAENSEGADTRVTAIRVNGTLLDSTQLMKINVKQTESHSILVAWKINSNVMTSNLKWSSATMKIDNPHITYTARVPVDVHEYNLTHLQPATEYEVCLTVSNIHQQTQKSCVNVTTKQATFAVEMSDQGTNTALAAVMGSMFAVISLASLGVYIAKRWKRKNYHHSLKKYMQKTSSIPLNELYPPLINLWEADSEKDKEGSSETKPSQVDTTRSYYMW
;
A
#
# COMPACT_ATOMS: atom_id res chain seq x y z
N ARG A 1 -67.96 4.22 24.22
CA ARG A 1 -67.31 3.75 25.45
C ARG A 1 -67.66 2.30 25.66
N ASP A 2 -67.23 1.35 24.85
CA ASP A 2 -67.27 -0.09 25.13
C ASP A 2 -66.86 -0.89 23.85
N GLU A 3 -65.76 -0.47 23.19
CA GLU A 3 -65.17 -1.26 22.07
C GLU A 3 -63.69 -0.97 21.91
N LEU A 4 -62.91 -1.14 23.00
CA LEU A 4 -61.46 -0.99 22.97
C LEU A 4 -60.77 -1.81 24.11
N ASN A 5 -61.24 -3.07 24.27
CA ASN A 5 -60.58 -4.01 25.18
C ASN A 5 -60.66 -5.45 24.70
N ALA A 6 -60.09 -5.72 23.51
CA ALA A 6 -59.97 -7.09 23.05
C ALA A 6 -58.77 -7.24 22.07
N PHE A 7 -57.56 -6.87 22.53
CA PHE A 7 -56.33 -7.33 21.86
C PHE A 7 -55.16 -7.13 22.83
N CYS A 8 -55.06 -7.96 23.84
CA CYS A 8 -53.88 -8.29 24.61
C CYS A 8 -54.19 -9.50 25.49
N GLN A 9 -54.42 -10.63 24.89
CA GLN A 9 -54.22 -11.88 25.59
C GLN A 9 -52.89 -12.46 25.07
N ILE A 10 -51.86 -12.30 25.87
CA ILE A 10 -50.62 -13.06 25.79
C ILE A 10 -51.01 -14.53 25.99
N PRO A 11 -50.69 -15.46 25.06
CA PRO A 11 -50.87 -16.88 25.34
C PRO A 11 -49.97 -17.25 26.49
N GLY A 12 -50.58 -18.02 27.41
CA GLY A 12 -50.01 -18.35 28.69
C GLY A 12 -48.65 -18.99 28.65
N ASN A 13 -47.92 -18.77 29.72
CA ASN A 13 -46.77 -19.52 30.19
C ASN A 13 -46.87 -21.02 29.87
N GLU A 14 -46.32 -21.46 28.73
CA GLU A 14 -45.72 -22.77 28.73
C GLU A 14 -44.46 -22.63 29.57
N SER A 15 -44.43 -23.34 30.66
CA SER A 15 -43.31 -23.44 31.58
C SER A 15 -42.05 -23.70 30.80
N LEU A 16 -41.18 -22.69 30.69
CA LEU A 16 -39.79 -22.92 30.38
C LEU A 16 -39.29 -24.04 31.29
N LYS A 17 -39.01 -25.22 30.75
CA LYS A 17 -38.27 -26.24 31.43
C LYS A 17 -37.05 -25.59 32.04
N ASP A 18 -36.89 -25.82 33.33
CA ASP A 18 -35.83 -25.30 34.17
C ASP A 18 -34.48 -25.74 33.57
N THR A 19 -33.88 -24.94 32.67
CA THR A 19 -32.57 -25.19 32.06
C THR A 19 -31.42 -24.89 33.03
N SER A 20 -31.72 -24.57 34.28
CA SER A 20 -30.76 -24.14 35.30
C SER A 20 -29.74 -25.22 35.72
N ASN A 21 -29.96 -26.47 35.34
CA ASN A 21 -29.06 -27.58 35.71
C ASN A 21 -28.04 -27.95 34.62
N GLU A 22 -28.07 -27.38 33.41
CA GLU A 22 -27.22 -27.77 32.29
C GLU A 22 -26.29 -26.63 31.81
N CYS A 23 -26.28 -25.48 32.48
CA CYS A 23 -25.37 -24.39 32.11
C CYS A 23 -24.04 -24.51 32.89
N PRO A 24 -22.88 -24.49 32.19
CA PRO A 24 -21.58 -24.53 32.86
C PRO A 24 -21.39 -23.34 33.80
N GLN A 25 -20.76 -23.55 34.95
CA GLN A 25 -20.40 -22.49 35.87
C GLN A 25 -19.57 -21.42 35.13
N LEU A 26 -19.88 -20.14 35.35
CA LEU A 26 -19.26 -18.97 34.74
C LEU A 26 -19.74 -18.63 33.32
N CYS A 27 -20.40 -19.52 32.59
CA CYS A 27 -20.99 -19.22 31.28
C CYS A 27 -22.42 -18.67 31.43
N VAL A 28 -22.90 -18.02 30.37
CA VAL A 28 -24.28 -17.52 30.27
C VAL A 28 -25.01 -18.37 29.23
N CYS A 29 -26.10 -18.98 29.59
CA CYS A 29 -26.92 -19.80 28.72
C CYS A 29 -28.26 -19.12 28.47
N GLU A 30 -28.55 -18.77 27.24
CA GLU A 30 -29.78 -18.08 26.87
C GLU A 30 -30.16 -18.31 25.41
N ILE A 31 -31.37 -18.04 25.04
CA ILE A 31 -31.81 -18.00 23.67
C ILE A 31 -31.56 -16.60 23.14
N ARG A 32 -30.72 -16.48 22.10
CA ARG A 32 -30.38 -15.21 21.48
C ARG A 32 -30.87 -15.13 20.03
N PRO A 33 -31.25 -13.92 19.57
CA PRO A 33 -31.42 -13.70 18.15
C PRO A 33 -30.08 -13.89 17.43
N TRP A 34 -30.10 -14.63 16.32
CA TRP A 34 -28.94 -14.96 15.54
C TRP A 34 -29.20 -14.83 14.05
N PHE A 35 -28.19 -14.45 13.30
CA PHE A 35 -28.28 -14.38 11.84
C PHE A 35 -27.44 -15.50 11.24
N THR A 36 -28.04 -16.24 10.31
CA THR A 36 -27.29 -17.22 9.51
C THR A 36 -26.33 -16.48 8.56
N PRO A 37 -25.31 -17.16 7.99
CA PRO A 37 -24.45 -16.57 6.96
C PRO A 37 -25.19 -15.96 5.77
N GLN A 38 -26.44 -16.39 5.51
CA GLN A 38 -27.33 -15.86 4.48
C GLN A 38 -28.26 -14.76 5.00
N SER A 39 -27.92 -14.16 6.14
CA SER A 39 -28.65 -13.05 6.79
C SER A 39 -30.12 -13.40 7.17
N THR A 40 -30.43 -14.70 7.35
CA THR A 40 -31.75 -15.14 7.82
C THR A 40 -31.77 -15.11 9.34
N TYR A 41 -32.76 -14.40 9.90
CA TYR A 41 -32.97 -14.34 11.35
C TYR A 41 -33.44 -15.68 11.92
N ARG A 42 -32.92 -16.05 13.07
CA ARG A 42 -33.38 -17.18 13.89
C ARG A 42 -33.09 -16.92 15.38
N GLU A 43 -33.78 -17.63 16.26
CA GLU A 43 -33.43 -17.76 17.66
C GLU A 43 -32.55 -18.99 17.85
N ALA A 44 -31.44 -18.86 18.57
CA ALA A 44 -30.48 -19.93 18.79
C ALA A 44 -30.17 -20.11 20.29
N ILE A 45 -30.13 -21.37 20.72
CA ILE A 45 -29.66 -21.75 22.07
C ILE A 45 -28.17 -21.47 22.13
N THR A 46 -27.80 -20.44 22.87
CA THR A 46 -26.44 -19.91 22.94
C THR A 46 -25.84 -20.15 24.33
N VAL A 47 -24.61 -20.68 24.34
CA VAL A 47 -23.76 -20.76 25.53
C VAL A 47 -22.59 -19.81 25.33
N ASP A 48 -22.54 -18.77 26.13
CA ASP A 48 -21.52 -17.72 26.07
C ASP A 48 -20.54 -17.87 27.23
N CYS A 49 -19.32 -18.27 26.91
CA CYS A 49 -18.20 -18.46 27.84
C CYS A 49 -16.99 -17.58 27.43
N ASN A 50 -17.24 -16.42 26.84
CA ASN A 50 -16.20 -15.51 26.38
C ASN A 50 -15.44 -14.85 27.55
N ASP A 51 -14.11 -14.63 27.38
CA ASP A 51 -13.25 -13.86 28.30
C ASP A 51 -13.21 -14.42 29.76
N LEU A 52 -13.33 -15.74 29.92
CA LEU A 52 -13.38 -16.41 31.23
C LEU A 52 -12.04 -17.03 31.66
N ARG A 53 -10.99 -16.85 30.86
CA ARG A 53 -9.64 -17.44 31.08
C ARG A 53 -9.66 -18.96 31.16
N LEU A 54 -10.55 -19.59 30.44
CA LEU A 54 -10.65 -21.04 30.38
C LEU A 54 -9.42 -21.64 29.68
N THR A 55 -8.92 -22.77 30.21
CA THR A 55 -7.84 -23.53 29.59
C THR A 55 -8.34 -24.77 28.87
N ARG A 56 -9.61 -25.09 29.03
CA ARG A 56 -10.35 -26.19 28.39
C ARG A 56 -11.81 -25.82 28.24
N ILE A 57 -12.51 -26.51 27.36
CA ILE A 57 -13.96 -26.35 27.20
C ILE A 57 -14.65 -26.81 28.51
N PRO A 58 -15.65 -26.04 29.00
CA PRO A 58 -16.38 -26.45 30.19
C PRO A 58 -17.18 -27.75 29.93
N GLY A 59 -17.22 -28.63 30.91
CA GLY A 59 -18.10 -29.79 30.87
C GLY A 59 -19.57 -29.42 31.07
N ASN A 60 -20.48 -30.37 30.89
CA ASN A 60 -21.94 -30.23 31.07
C ASN A 60 -22.56 -29.20 30.08
N LEU A 61 -22.10 -29.18 28.84
CA LEU A 61 -22.76 -28.46 27.76
C LEU A 61 -24.01 -29.24 27.33
N SER A 62 -25.13 -28.52 27.15
CA SER A 62 -26.34 -29.18 26.62
C SER A 62 -26.15 -29.61 25.17
N SER A 63 -26.59 -30.83 24.83
CA SER A 63 -26.60 -31.32 23.46
C SER A 63 -27.44 -30.47 22.49
N ASP A 64 -28.35 -29.66 23.01
CA ASP A 64 -29.20 -28.73 22.23
C ASP A 64 -28.51 -27.41 21.91
N THR A 65 -27.26 -27.19 22.39
CA THR A 65 -26.50 -25.98 22.11
C THR A 65 -26.30 -25.80 20.60
N GLN A 66 -26.69 -24.64 20.09
CA GLN A 66 -26.59 -24.27 18.68
C GLN A 66 -25.44 -23.29 18.43
N VAL A 67 -25.14 -22.43 19.38
CA VAL A 67 -24.06 -21.44 19.33
C VAL A 67 -23.22 -21.58 20.58
N LEU A 68 -21.92 -21.79 20.41
CA LEU A 68 -20.95 -21.89 21.50
C LEU A 68 -19.86 -20.82 21.31
N LEU A 69 -19.82 -19.88 22.25
CA LEU A 69 -18.87 -18.76 22.24
C LEU A 69 -17.80 -18.98 23.30
N LEU A 70 -16.57 -19.14 22.88
CA LEU A 70 -15.38 -19.40 23.72
C LEU A 70 -14.24 -18.40 23.40
N GLN A 71 -14.55 -17.26 22.84
CA GLN A 71 -13.59 -16.24 22.45
C GLN A 71 -12.77 -15.73 23.63
N SER A 72 -11.51 -15.34 23.38
CA SER A 72 -10.62 -14.70 24.37
C SER A 72 -10.37 -15.56 25.63
N ASN A 73 -10.09 -16.83 25.42
CA ASN A 73 -9.71 -17.78 26.47
C ASN A 73 -8.25 -18.26 26.28
N TYR A 74 -7.82 -19.29 26.98
CA TYR A 74 -6.49 -19.89 26.89
C TYR A 74 -6.56 -21.37 26.47
N ILE A 75 -7.57 -21.72 25.68
CA ILE A 75 -7.79 -23.10 25.23
C ILE A 75 -6.76 -23.44 24.15
N ALA A 76 -6.01 -24.53 24.34
CA ALA A 76 -5.00 -24.99 23.39
C ALA A 76 -5.40 -26.31 22.71
N ARG A 77 -6.35 -27.04 23.28
CA ARG A 77 -6.88 -28.29 22.77
C ARG A 77 -8.30 -28.47 23.26
N THR A 78 -9.14 -29.03 22.42
CA THR A 78 -10.46 -29.52 22.81
C THR A 78 -10.36 -30.99 23.20
N SER A 79 -11.40 -31.50 23.80
CA SER A 79 -11.57 -32.88 24.15
C SER A 79 -12.97 -33.37 23.73
N GLU A 80 -13.39 -34.51 24.23
CA GLU A 80 -14.64 -35.17 23.82
C GLU A 80 -15.92 -34.34 24.06
N GLU A 81 -15.82 -33.18 24.71
CA GLU A 81 -16.97 -32.31 25.02
C GLU A 81 -17.64 -31.77 23.75
N LEU A 82 -16.90 -31.53 22.67
CA LEU A 82 -17.47 -31.06 21.40
C LEU A 82 -18.20 -32.15 20.63
N GLU A 83 -17.79 -33.43 20.80
CA GLU A 83 -18.36 -34.57 20.07
C GLU A 83 -19.85 -34.80 20.40
N GLN A 84 -20.34 -34.26 21.51
CA GLN A 84 -21.73 -34.42 21.96
C GLN A 84 -22.66 -33.31 21.45
N LEU A 85 -22.10 -32.26 20.77
CA LEU A 85 -22.84 -31.08 20.35
C LEU A 85 -23.29 -31.20 18.86
N PHE A 86 -24.16 -32.16 18.59
CA PHE A 86 -24.62 -32.49 17.25
C PHE A 86 -25.44 -31.38 16.60
N ASN A 87 -26.02 -30.47 17.38
CA ASN A 87 -26.85 -29.36 16.94
C ASN A 87 -26.04 -28.05 16.74
N LEU A 88 -24.73 -28.07 16.96
CA LEU A 88 -23.89 -26.89 16.90
C LEU A 88 -23.82 -26.38 15.45
N THR A 89 -24.21 -25.13 15.29
CA THR A 89 -24.22 -24.40 14.00
C THR A 89 -23.18 -23.31 13.94
N GLU A 90 -22.74 -22.80 15.08
CA GLU A 90 -21.68 -21.81 15.21
C GLU A 90 -20.77 -22.12 16.39
N LEU A 91 -19.47 -22.05 16.13
CA LEU A 91 -18.42 -22.26 17.11
C LEU A 91 -17.41 -21.12 17.03
N ASP A 92 -17.28 -20.36 18.11
CA ASP A 92 -16.28 -19.30 18.23
C ASP A 92 -15.17 -19.73 19.20
N LEU A 93 -14.00 -20.02 18.63
CA LEU A 93 -12.75 -20.32 19.32
C LEU A 93 -11.66 -19.26 19.03
N SER A 94 -12.07 -18.09 18.59
CA SER A 94 -11.13 -17.00 18.29
C SER A 94 -10.38 -16.54 19.54
N GLN A 95 -9.20 -15.96 19.34
CA GLN A 95 -8.35 -15.45 20.43
C GLN A 95 -8.06 -16.48 21.53
N ASN A 96 -7.61 -17.65 21.10
CA ASN A 96 -7.21 -18.77 21.97
C ASN A 96 -5.75 -19.18 21.68
N ASN A 97 -5.34 -20.36 22.14
CA ASN A 97 -3.95 -20.85 22.04
C ASN A 97 -3.81 -22.09 21.15
N PHE A 98 -4.71 -22.31 20.19
CA PHE A 98 -4.60 -23.46 19.29
C PHE A 98 -3.39 -23.31 18.38
N SER A 99 -2.50 -24.30 18.36
CA SER A 99 -1.32 -24.33 17.50
C SER A 99 -1.47 -25.29 16.30
N SER A 100 -2.43 -26.19 16.35
CA SER A 100 -2.77 -27.11 15.28
C SER A 100 -4.28 -27.19 15.07
N ILE A 101 -4.70 -27.26 13.82
CA ILE A 101 -6.12 -27.46 13.48
C ILE A 101 -6.67 -28.79 14.00
N ARG A 102 -5.82 -29.79 14.17
CA ARG A 102 -6.21 -31.13 14.73
C ARG A 102 -6.55 -31.05 16.20
N ASP A 103 -5.96 -30.11 16.94
CA ASP A 103 -6.25 -29.92 18.36
C ASP A 103 -7.63 -29.28 18.59
N VAL A 104 -8.29 -28.80 17.54
CA VAL A 104 -9.64 -28.23 17.61
C VAL A 104 -10.73 -29.31 17.67
N GLY A 105 -10.44 -30.53 17.24
CA GLY A 105 -11.37 -31.69 17.41
C GLY A 105 -12.67 -31.53 16.62
N LEU A 106 -12.60 -31.17 15.34
CA LEU A 106 -13.74 -30.86 14.46
C LEU A 106 -14.37 -32.12 13.82
N THR A 107 -14.44 -33.21 14.52
CA THR A 107 -15.01 -34.47 14.00
C THR A 107 -16.54 -34.50 14.18
N ASN A 108 -17.25 -35.07 13.20
CA ASN A 108 -18.71 -35.24 13.20
C ASN A 108 -19.57 -33.98 13.35
N MET A 109 -19.03 -32.78 13.03
CA MET A 109 -19.74 -31.51 13.14
C MET A 109 -20.43 -31.08 11.84
N SER A 110 -21.22 -31.99 11.27
CA SER A 110 -21.88 -31.74 9.96
C SER A 110 -22.91 -30.62 9.94
N GLN A 111 -23.40 -30.18 11.11
CA GLN A 111 -24.36 -29.05 11.19
C GLN A 111 -23.68 -27.69 11.31
N LEU A 112 -22.36 -27.64 11.49
CA LEU A 112 -21.64 -26.38 11.68
C LEU A 112 -21.68 -25.57 10.39
N THR A 113 -22.14 -24.32 10.50
CA THR A 113 -22.22 -23.35 9.39
C THR A 113 -21.18 -22.26 9.49
N THR A 114 -20.76 -21.90 10.71
CA THR A 114 -19.77 -20.85 10.97
C THR A 114 -18.73 -21.31 11.98
N LEU A 115 -17.46 -21.12 11.63
CA LEU A 115 -16.32 -21.47 12.48
C LEU A 115 -15.34 -20.30 12.59
N HIS A 116 -15.12 -19.84 13.82
CA HIS A 116 -14.16 -18.80 14.16
C HIS A 116 -12.93 -19.39 14.82
N LEU A 117 -11.77 -19.25 14.19
CA LEU A 117 -10.44 -19.66 14.65
C LEU A 117 -9.41 -18.54 14.52
N GLU A 118 -9.86 -17.31 14.25
CA GLU A 118 -8.95 -16.17 14.09
C GLU A 118 -8.20 -15.86 15.39
N GLU A 119 -7.04 -15.19 15.25
CA GLU A 119 -6.17 -14.79 16.36
C GLU A 119 -5.73 -16.00 17.24
N ASN A 120 -5.36 -17.11 16.61
CA ASN A 120 -4.75 -18.27 17.24
C ASN A 120 -3.28 -18.43 16.78
N GLN A 121 -2.69 -19.60 16.97
CA GLN A 121 -1.29 -19.89 16.62
C GLN A 121 -1.18 -21.05 15.63
N ILE A 122 -2.23 -21.31 14.84
CA ILE A 122 -2.28 -22.41 13.87
C ILE A 122 -1.21 -22.20 12.81
N THR A 123 -0.39 -23.24 12.54
CA THR A 123 0.77 -23.14 11.64
C THR A 123 0.57 -23.81 10.29
N GLU A 124 -0.34 -24.80 10.20
CA GLU A 124 -0.57 -25.56 8.98
C GLU A 124 -2.01 -26.04 8.85
N MET A 125 -2.43 -26.24 7.59
CA MET A 125 -3.71 -26.88 7.24
C MET A 125 -3.42 -28.17 6.48
N PRO A 126 -3.43 -29.33 7.14
CA PRO A 126 -3.17 -30.61 6.49
C PRO A 126 -4.35 -31.09 5.63
N ASP A 127 -4.12 -32.10 4.78
CA ASP A 127 -5.17 -32.69 3.97
C ASP A 127 -6.33 -33.20 4.84
N TYR A 128 -7.55 -32.99 4.38
CA TYR A 128 -8.80 -33.47 4.95
C TYR A 128 -9.08 -33.01 6.39
N CYS A 129 -8.42 -31.94 6.85
CA CYS A 129 -8.55 -31.48 8.24
C CYS A 129 -9.94 -30.90 8.59
N LEU A 130 -10.75 -30.57 7.60
CA LEU A 130 -12.08 -29.98 7.74
C LEU A 130 -13.17 -30.80 7.00
N GLN A 131 -12.89 -32.03 6.60
CA GLN A 131 -13.75 -32.81 5.71
C GLN A 131 -15.16 -33.11 6.27
N ASP A 132 -15.30 -33.13 7.62
CA ASP A 132 -16.56 -33.44 8.29
C ASP A 132 -17.49 -32.23 8.40
N LEU A 133 -17.02 -31.02 8.00
CA LEU A 133 -17.76 -29.76 8.08
C LEU A 133 -18.54 -29.48 6.78
N SER A 134 -19.33 -30.43 6.33
CA SER A 134 -19.98 -30.39 5.00
C SER A 134 -20.97 -29.22 4.81
N ASN A 135 -21.53 -28.67 5.88
CA ASN A 135 -22.44 -27.51 5.84
C ASN A 135 -21.74 -26.18 6.16
N LEU A 136 -20.42 -26.17 6.32
CA LEU A 136 -19.70 -24.94 6.65
C LEU A 136 -19.82 -23.91 5.53
N GLN A 137 -20.27 -22.71 5.87
CA GLN A 137 -20.48 -21.59 4.99
C GLN A 137 -19.48 -20.46 5.24
N GLU A 138 -19.01 -20.29 6.47
CA GLU A 138 -18.04 -19.26 6.84
C GLU A 138 -16.90 -19.86 7.66
N LEU A 139 -15.68 -19.56 7.23
CA LEU A 139 -14.46 -19.98 7.92
C LEU A 139 -13.54 -18.80 8.13
N TYR A 140 -13.30 -18.45 9.40
CA TYR A 140 -12.42 -17.38 9.85
C TYR A 140 -11.16 -18.00 10.49
N ILE A 141 -10.05 -17.94 9.77
CA ILE A 141 -8.72 -18.43 10.23
C ILE A 141 -7.62 -17.38 9.97
N ASN A 142 -8.03 -16.12 9.85
CA ASN A 142 -7.14 -14.98 9.75
C ASN A 142 -6.36 -14.73 11.05
N HIS A 143 -5.30 -13.94 11.00
CA HIS A 143 -4.44 -13.63 12.15
C HIS A 143 -3.89 -14.87 12.85
N ASN A 144 -3.45 -15.86 12.08
CA ASN A 144 -2.78 -17.07 12.56
C ASN A 144 -1.31 -17.09 12.08
N GLN A 145 -0.68 -18.25 12.12
CA GLN A 145 0.71 -18.42 11.65
C GLN A 145 0.79 -19.44 10.51
N ILE A 146 -0.30 -19.61 9.75
CA ILE A 146 -0.41 -20.60 8.70
C ILE A 146 0.60 -20.28 7.59
N ASN A 147 1.56 -21.18 7.40
CA ASN A 147 2.58 -21.07 6.37
C ASN A 147 2.42 -22.11 5.26
N THR A 148 1.68 -23.19 5.52
CA THR A 148 1.40 -24.28 4.57
C THR A 148 -0.06 -24.68 4.60
N ILE A 149 -0.64 -24.82 3.41
CA ILE A 149 -1.97 -25.40 3.19
C ILE A 149 -1.80 -26.54 2.20
N SER A 150 -2.20 -27.76 2.59
CA SER A 150 -2.18 -28.94 1.72
C SER A 150 -3.21 -28.83 0.60
N ALA A 151 -3.01 -29.53 -0.50
CA ALA A 151 -3.89 -29.43 -1.68
C ALA A 151 -5.36 -29.77 -1.36
N ASN A 152 -5.60 -30.76 -0.45
CA ASN A 152 -6.92 -31.21 -0.05
C ASN A 152 -7.37 -30.67 1.33
N ALA A 153 -6.78 -29.58 1.82
CA ALA A 153 -7.09 -29.04 3.16
C ALA A 153 -8.57 -28.62 3.30
N PHE A 154 -9.16 -28.09 2.24
CA PHE A 154 -10.56 -27.65 2.19
C PHE A 154 -11.50 -28.69 1.57
N SER A 155 -11.06 -29.94 1.45
CA SER A 155 -11.89 -31.04 0.95
C SER A 155 -13.14 -31.22 1.82
N GLY A 156 -14.32 -31.34 1.19
CA GLY A 156 -15.61 -31.44 1.90
C GLY A 156 -16.36 -30.11 2.07
N LEU A 157 -15.70 -28.95 1.89
CA LEU A 157 -16.30 -27.65 2.12
C LEU A 157 -17.07 -27.09 0.90
N HIS A 158 -17.94 -27.90 0.32
CA HIS A 158 -18.68 -27.53 -0.90
C HIS A 158 -19.66 -26.38 -0.71
N ASN A 159 -20.10 -26.14 0.53
CA ASN A 159 -21.03 -25.07 0.88
C ASN A 159 -20.34 -23.78 1.37
N LEU A 160 -18.99 -23.74 1.37
CA LEU A 160 -18.25 -22.59 1.86
C LEU A 160 -18.50 -21.37 0.94
N LEU A 161 -18.97 -20.28 1.57
CA LEU A 161 -19.26 -18.99 0.94
C LEU A 161 -18.19 -17.95 1.25
N ARG A 162 -17.63 -17.97 2.46
CA ARG A 162 -16.66 -16.98 2.94
C ARG A 162 -15.44 -17.66 3.56
N LEU A 163 -14.26 -17.25 3.10
CA LEU A 163 -12.98 -17.73 3.60
C LEU A 163 -12.06 -16.55 3.93
N HIS A 164 -11.70 -16.42 5.20
CA HIS A 164 -10.79 -15.40 5.71
C HIS A 164 -9.45 -16.04 6.09
N LEU A 165 -8.44 -15.81 5.25
CA LEU A 165 -7.06 -16.31 5.38
C LEU A 165 -6.05 -15.17 5.55
N ASN A 166 -6.50 -13.93 5.64
CA ASN A 166 -5.62 -12.77 5.73
C ASN A 166 -4.76 -12.79 7.01
N SER A 167 -3.64 -12.06 6.99
CA SER A 167 -2.72 -11.96 8.14
C SER A 167 -2.19 -13.31 8.62
N ASN A 168 -1.70 -14.13 7.69
CA ASN A 168 -1.03 -15.40 7.92
C ASN A 168 0.41 -15.36 7.36
N LYS A 169 1.04 -16.48 7.11
CA LYS A 169 2.43 -16.59 6.64
C LYS A 169 2.57 -17.37 5.34
N LEU A 170 1.53 -17.35 4.51
CA LEU A 170 1.52 -18.03 3.22
C LEU A 170 2.52 -17.39 2.26
N LYS A 171 3.38 -18.20 1.64
CA LYS A 171 4.36 -17.74 0.64
C LYS A 171 3.92 -17.97 -0.80
N THR A 172 2.94 -18.81 -1.02
CA THR A 172 2.40 -19.16 -2.33
C THR A 172 0.89 -19.37 -2.24
N ILE A 173 0.19 -19.18 -3.36
CA ILE A 173 -1.22 -19.52 -3.52
C ILE A 173 -1.29 -20.70 -4.48
N ASN A 174 -2.01 -21.75 -4.11
CA ASN A 174 -2.22 -22.92 -4.95
C ASN A 174 -3.70 -23.03 -5.36
N SER A 175 -3.97 -23.06 -6.65
CA SER A 175 -5.34 -23.18 -7.18
C SER A 175 -6.09 -24.45 -6.70
N GLN A 176 -5.36 -25.52 -6.39
CA GLN A 176 -5.93 -26.78 -5.90
C GLN A 176 -6.66 -26.62 -4.56
N TRP A 177 -6.29 -25.64 -3.73
CA TRP A 177 -7.01 -25.35 -2.49
C TRP A 177 -8.49 -25.07 -2.72
N PHE A 178 -8.80 -24.46 -3.86
CA PHE A 178 -10.14 -23.95 -4.18
C PHE A 178 -10.99 -24.91 -5.00
N GLU A 179 -10.46 -26.05 -5.44
CA GLU A 179 -11.22 -27.04 -6.23
C GLU A 179 -12.41 -27.64 -5.45
N SER A 180 -12.28 -27.71 -4.11
CA SER A 180 -13.35 -28.22 -3.25
C SER A 180 -14.30 -27.14 -2.72
N THR A 181 -14.11 -25.86 -3.10
CA THR A 181 -14.92 -24.73 -2.63
C THR A 181 -15.58 -23.97 -3.79
N PRO A 182 -16.37 -24.64 -4.66
CA PRO A 182 -16.90 -24.03 -5.89
C PRO A 182 -17.90 -22.89 -5.65
N ASN A 183 -18.50 -22.83 -4.46
CA ASN A 183 -19.49 -21.82 -4.10
C ASN A 183 -18.91 -20.62 -3.36
N LEU A 184 -17.57 -20.53 -3.24
CA LEU A 184 -16.93 -19.43 -2.52
C LEU A 184 -17.27 -18.09 -3.20
N GLU A 185 -17.81 -17.16 -2.41
CA GLU A 185 -18.21 -15.82 -2.83
C GLU A 185 -17.24 -14.75 -2.34
N ILE A 186 -16.65 -14.94 -1.16
CA ILE A 186 -15.69 -13.98 -0.56
C ILE A 186 -14.40 -14.69 -0.19
N LEU A 187 -13.28 -14.19 -0.68
CA LEU A 187 -11.94 -14.63 -0.30
C LEU A 187 -11.11 -13.44 0.17
N MET A 188 -10.72 -13.46 1.44
CA MET A 188 -9.75 -12.53 2.02
C MET A 188 -8.45 -13.27 2.29
N ILE A 189 -7.39 -12.97 1.52
CA ILE A 189 -6.08 -13.64 1.63
C ILE A 189 -4.93 -12.62 1.75
N GLY A 190 -5.26 -11.36 1.92
CA GLY A 190 -4.28 -10.27 2.11
C GLY A 190 -3.36 -10.45 3.30
N GLU A 191 -2.35 -9.58 3.43
CA GLU A 191 -1.38 -9.58 4.53
C GLU A 191 -0.66 -10.94 4.72
N ASN A 192 -0.39 -11.62 3.61
CA ASN A 192 0.44 -12.81 3.54
C ASN A 192 1.71 -12.50 2.73
N PRO A 193 2.90 -13.00 3.13
CA PRO A 193 4.16 -12.75 2.43
C PRO A 193 4.31 -13.60 1.16
N VAL A 194 3.32 -13.51 0.26
CA VAL A 194 3.29 -14.28 -0.98
C VAL A 194 4.36 -13.74 -1.93
N VAL A 195 5.19 -14.62 -2.49
CA VAL A 195 6.27 -14.24 -3.42
C VAL A 195 5.71 -13.62 -4.72
N GLY A 196 4.51 -14.02 -5.12
CA GLY A 196 3.80 -13.51 -6.29
C GLY A 196 2.58 -14.36 -6.61
N ILE A 197 1.70 -13.80 -7.41
CA ILE A 197 0.53 -14.49 -7.96
C ILE A 197 0.93 -15.13 -9.30
N MET A 198 0.42 -16.31 -9.59
CA MET A 198 0.65 -17.02 -10.85
C MET A 198 -0.60 -17.01 -11.72
N ASP A 199 -0.42 -17.28 -13.02
CA ASP A 199 -1.53 -17.47 -13.95
C ASP A 199 -2.47 -18.57 -13.43
N PHE A 200 -3.76 -18.33 -13.53
CA PHE A 200 -4.84 -19.26 -13.16
C PHE A 200 -4.95 -19.62 -11.67
N ASN A 201 -4.30 -18.89 -10.76
CA ASN A 201 -4.34 -19.17 -9.32
C ASN A 201 -5.77 -19.26 -8.76
N PHE A 202 -6.70 -18.46 -9.28
CA PHE A 202 -8.08 -18.38 -8.79
C PHE A 202 -9.10 -19.02 -9.76
N LYS A 203 -8.64 -19.75 -10.79
CA LYS A 203 -9.51 -20.31 -11.83
C LYS A 203 -10.70 -21.15 -11.31
N PRO A 204 -10.58 -21.93 -10.20
CA PRO A 204 -11.71 -22.71 -9.67
C PRO A 204 -12.85 -21.88 -9.08
N LEU A 205 -12.60 -20.58 -8.80
CA LEU A 205 -13.51 -19.71 -8.04
C LEU A 205 -14.49 -18.95 -8.95
N GLY A 206 -15.23 -19.67 -9.79
CA GLY A 206 -16.17 -19.06 -10.75
C GLY A 206 -17.32 -18.27 -10.11
N ASN A 207 -17.67 -18.54 -8.84
CA ASN A 207 -18.73 -17.85 -8.10
C ASN A 207 -18.21 -16.71 -7.21
N LEU A 208 -16.87 -16.46 -7.21
CA LEU A 208 -16.29 -15.44 -6.35
C LEU A 208 -16.78 -14.04 -6.75
N ARG A 209 -17.31 -13.31 -5.77
CA ARG A 209 -17.78 -11.92 -5.90
C ARG A 209 -16.83 -10.90 -5.32
N SER A 210 -16.08 -11.27 -4.29
CA SER A 210 -15.13 -10.39 -3.63
C SER A 210 -13.78 -11.06 -3.40
N LEU A 211 -12.70 -10.40 -3.82
CA LEU A 211 -11.32 -10.85 -3.63
C LEU A 211 -10.47 -9.73 -3.01
N VAL A 212 -9.88 -10.00 -1.85
CA VAL A 212 -8.99 -9.06 -1.17
C VAL A 212 -7.56 -9.61 -1.17
N LEU A 213 -6.67 -8.91 -1.88
CA LEU A 213 -5.23 -9.17 -2.02
C LEU A 213 -4.40 -8.03 -1.44
N ALA A 214 -4.87 -7.42 -0.36
CA ALA A 214 -4.25 -6.25 0.26
C ALA A 214 -2.98 -6.61 1.04
N GLY A 215 -1.97 -5.71 1.07
CA GLY A 215 -0.82 -5.84 1.97
C GLY A 215 0.09 -7.06 1.70
N MET A 216 0.22 -7.48 0.45
CA MET A 216 0.96 -8.70 0.08
C MET A 216 2.32 -8.40 -0.59
N ASP A 217 2.75 -7.13 -0.63
CA ASP A 217 3.97 -6.69 -1.30
C ASP A 217 4.06 -7.06 -2.80
N LEU A 218 2.92 -7.25 -3.48
CA LEU A 218 2.86 -7.63 -4.89
C LEU A 218 3.42 -6.51 -5.78
N THR A 219 4.38 -6.86 -6.63
CA THR A 219 5.03 -5.94 -7.57
C THR A 219 4.45 -5.99 -8.97
N ASP A 220 3.84 -7.10 -9.37
CA ASP A 220 3.19 -7.31 -10.66
C ASP A 220 2.06 -8.34 -10.54
N ILE A 221 1.09 -8.28 -11.46
CA ILE A 221 -0.01 -9.24 -11.57
C ILE A 221 0.02 -9.84 -12.99
N PRO A 222 0.29 -11.15 -13.14
CA PRO A 222 0.30 -11.80 -14.44
C PRO A 222 -1.03 -11.63 -15.19
N GLY A 223 -0.95 -11.51 -16.50
CA GLY A 223 -2.13 -11.22 -17.34
C GLY A 223 -3.26 -12.23 -17.27
N ASN A 224 -2.99 -13.49 -16.87
CA ASN A 224 -4.00 -14.54 -16.73
C ASN A 224 -4.24 -14.92 -15.25
N ALA A 225 -3.72 -14.16 -14.28
CA ALA A 225 -3.86 -14.47 -12.86
C ALA A 225 -5.32 -14.50 -12.40
N LEU A 226 -6.16 -13.63 -12.98
CA LEU A 226 -7.57 -13.45 -12.61
C LEU A 226 -8.56 -14.16 -13.58
N VAL A 227 -8.06 -15.02 -14.46
CA VAL A 227 -8.92 -15.81 -15.37
C VAL A 227 -9.78 -16.79 -14.57
N GLY A 228 -11.08 -16.84 -14.89
CA GLY A 228 -12.07 -17.68 -14.23
C GLY A 228 -12.88 -16.95 -13.16
N LEU A 229 -12.54 -15.70 -12.83
CA LEU A 229 -13.29 -14.88 -11.88
C LEU A 229 -14.41 -14.08 -12.60
N ASP A 230 -15.25 -14.78 -13.34
CA ASP A 230 -16.25 -14.15 -14.21
C ASP A 230 -17.34 -13.39 -13.44
N ASN A 231 -17.61 -13.78 -12.18
CA ASN A 231 -18.60 -13.14 -11.33
C ASN A 231 -17.99 -12.13 -10.32
N LEU A 232 -16.69 -11.82 -10.44
CA LEU A 232 -16.04 -10.91 -9.49
C LEU A 232 -16.58 -9.49 -9.62
N GLU A 233 -17.07 -8.95 -8.51
CA GLU A 233 -17.66 -7.61 -8.42
C GLU A 233 -16.74 -6.63 -7.68
N SER A 234 -15.98 -7.11 -6.69
CA SER A 234 -15.08 -6.29 -5.88
C SER A 234 -13.68 -6.88 -5.83
N LEU A 235 -12.67 -6.05 -6.09
CA LEU A 235 -11.25 -6.42 -6.05
C LEU A 235 -10.46 -5.35 -5.34
N SER A 236 -9.72 -5.74 -4.29
CA SER A 236 -8.78 -4.85 -3.60
C SER A 236 -7.33 -5.33 -3.76
N PHE A 237 -6.49 -4.44 -4.26
CA PHE A 237 -5.03 -4.51 -4.25
C PHE A 237 -4.42 -3.47 -3.29
N TYR A 238 -5.17 -3.03 -2.28
CA TYR A 238 -4.73 -2.04 -1.31
C TYR A 238 -3.36 -2.37 -0.72
N ASP A 239 -2.49 -1.36 -0.58
CA ASP A 239 -1.18 -1.48 0.10
C ASP A 239 -0.28 -2.56 -0.48
N ASN A 240 -0.08 -2.53 -1.80
CA ASN A 240 0.89 -3.37 -2.50
C ASN A 240 2.04 -2.53 -3.09
N LYS A 241 2.87 -3.13 -3.94
CA LYS A 241 4.02 -2.48 -4.59
C LYS A 241 3.88 -2.43 -6.11
N LEU A 242 2.64 -2.32 -6.60
CA LEU A 242 2.37 -2.20 -8.03
C LEU A 242 2.87 -0.86 -8.55
N VAL A 243 3.82 -0.89 -9.50
CA VAL A 243 4.37 0.33 -10.12
C VAL A 243 3.59 0.78 -11.34
N ARG A 244 2.65 -0.04 -11.81
CA ARG A 244 1.72 0.21 -12.93
C ARG A 244 0.41 -0.51 -12.72
N VAL A 245 -0.64 -0.05 -13.38
CA VAL A 245 -1.95 -0.71 -13.38
C VAL A 245 -1.84 -2.08 -14.05
N PRO A 246 -2.35 -3.16 -13.45
CA PRO A 246 -2.30 -4.51 -14.03
C PRO A 246 -3.41 -4.69 -15.10
N GLN A 247 -3.40 -3.86 -16.13
CA GLN A 247 -4.43 -3.76 -17.17
C GLN A 247 -4.85 -5.11 -17.75
N ARG A 248 -3.86 -5.96 -18.13
CA ARG A 248 -4.13 -7.26 -18.77
C ARG A 248 -4.91 -8.22 -17.88
N ALA A 249 -4.64 -8.18 -16.58
CA ALA A 249 -5.36 -9.00 -15.61
C ALA A 249 -6.78 -8.45 -15.36
N LEU A 250 -6.92 -7.12 -15.21
CA LEU A 250 -8.20 -6.47 -15.00
C LEU A 250 -9.18 -6.68 -16.17
N GLN A 251 -8.69 -6.72 -17.41
CA GLN A 251 -9.50 -7.01 -18.59
C GLN A 251 -10.14 -8.41 -18.61
N LYS A 252 -9.75 -9.31 -17.69
CA LYS A 252 -10.37 -10.63 -17.53
C LYS A 252 -11.61 -10.63 -16.63
N LEU A 253 -11.98 -9.48 -16.07
CA LEU A 253 -13.04 -9.32 -15.08
C LEU A 253 -14.26 -8.56 -15.67
N PRO A 254 -15.17 -9.24 -16.34
CA PRO A 254 -16.26 -8.57 -17.07
C PRO A 254 -17.29 -7.90 -16.15
N ASN A 255 -17.44 -8.36 -14.91
CA ASN A 255 -18.45 -7.91 -13.97
C ASN A 255 -17.90 -7.05 -12.81
N LEU A 256 -16.63 -6.62 -12.88
CA LEU A 256 -16.01 -5.83 -11.81
C LEU A 256 -16.69 -4.48 -11.65
N LYS A 257 -17.17 -4.20 -10.43
CA LYS A 257 -17.87 -2.96 -10.05
C LYS A 257 -17.00 -2.04 -9.17
N PHE A 258 -16.21 -2.62 -8.29
CA PHE A 258 -15.38 -1.89 -7.31
C PHE A 258 -13.92 -2.31 -7.43
N LEU A 259 -13.04 -1.34 -7.70
CA LEU A 259 -11.61 -1.58 -7.80
C LEU A 259 -10.86 -0.64 -6.85
N ASP A 260 -10.13 -1.24 -5.92
CA ASP A 260 -9.27 -0.55 -4.98
C ASP A 260 -7.80 -0.79 -5.31
N LEU A 261 -7.11 0.24 -5.79
CA LEU A 261 -5.68 0.27 -6.05
C LEU A 261 -4.94 1.19 -5.07
N ASN A 262 -5.62 1.64 -4.01
CA ASN A 262 -5.06 2.60 -3.06
C ASN A 262 -3.72 2.14 -2.49
N LYS A 263 -2.85 3.12 -2.20
CA LYS A 263 -1.56 2.91 -1.54
C LYS A 263 -0.60 1.98 -2.32
N ASN A 264 -0.62 2.10 -3.65
CA ASN A 264 0.36 1.48 -4.53
C ASN A 264 1.30 2.54 -5.13
N PRO A 265 2.58 2.23 -5.41
CA PRO A 265 3.52 3.17 -6.00
C PRO A 265 3.38 3.29 -7.52
N VAL A 266 2.15 3.31 -8.03
CA VAL A 266 1.87 3.53 -9.46
C VAL A 266 2.33 4.93 -9.82
N HIS A 267 3.19 5.04 -10.85
CA HIS A 267 3.77 6.34 -11.22
C HIS A 267 2.82 7.19 -12.07
N LYS A 268 2.12 6.59 -13.00
CA LYS A 268 1.14 7.26 -13.86
C LYS A 268 0.03 6.31 -14.30
N ILE A 269 -1.14 6.87 -14.56
CA ILE A 269 -2.25 6.15 -15.22
C ILE A 269 -2.15 6.47 -16.72
N GLN A 270 -1.82 5.47 -17.52
CA GLN A 270 -1.53 5.60 -18.94
C GLN A 270 -2.77 5.38 -19.79
N GLU A 271 -2.65 5.71 -21.09
CA GLU A 271 -3.68 5.43 -22.08
C GLU A 271 -4.14 3.98 -22.04
N GLY A 272 -5.42 3.78 -21.82
CA GLY A 272 -6.09 2.48 -21.84
C GLY A 272 -5.89 1.62 -20.58
N ASP A 273 -5.24 2.11 -19.51
CA ASP A 273 -5.09 1.37 -18.25
C ASP A 273 -6.44 0.92 -17.69
N PHE A 274 -7.46 1.79 -17.78
CA PHE A 274 -8.85 1.48 -17.45
C PHE A 274 -9.70 1.59 -18.71
N LYS A 275 -9.60 0.57 -19.57
CA LYS A 275 -10.36 0.54 -20.83
C LYS A 275 -11.36 -0.60 -20.83
N ASN A 276 -12.58 -0.30 -21.29
CA ASN A 276 -13.66 -1.29 -21.49
C ASN A 276 -14.07 -2.05 -20.21
N MET A 277 -13.93 -1.44 -19.04
CA MET A 277 -14.42 -2.00 -17.79
C MET A 277 -15.91 -1.58 -17.63
N LEU A 278 -16.79 -2.26 -18.36
CA LEU A 278 -18.17 -1.82 -18.63
C LEU A 278 -19.05 -1.74 -17.38
N ARG A 279 -18.71 -2.47 -16.32
CA ARG A 279 -19.47 -2.52 -15.06
C ARG A 279 -18.81 -1.77 -13.90
N LEU A 280 -17.63 -1.20 -14.14
CA LEU A 280 -16.91 -0.49 -13.07
C LEU A 280 -17.71 0.73 -12.61
N LYS A 281 -18.01 0.80 -11.30
CA LYS A 281 -18.78 1.87 -10.66
C LYS A 281 -17.91 2.80 -9.84
N GLU A 282 -16.95 2.23 -9.09
CA GLU A 282 -16.06 3.00 -8.23
C GLU A 282 -14.60 2.58 -8.43
N LEU A 283 -13.73 3.57 -8.53
CA LEU A 283 -12.28 3.39 -8.65
C LEU A 283 -11.57 4.20 -7.60
N GLY A 284 -10.79 3.51 -6.75
CA GLY A 284 -9.92 4.11 -5.73
C GLY A 284 -8.45 4.08 -6.14
N ILE A 285 -7.84 5.24 -6.23
CA ILE A 285 -6.41 5.47 -6.50
C ILE A 285 -5.85 6.51 -5.51
N ASN A 286 -6.19 6.34 -4.23
CA ASN A 286 -5.79 7.24 -3.15
C ASN A 286 -4.44 6.82 -2.54
N ASN A 287 -3.77 7.77 -1.87
CA ASN A 287 -2.53 7.52 -1.13
C ASN A 287 -1.40 6.91 -1.97
N MET A 288 -1.37 7.18 -3.27
CA MET A 288 -0.32 6.73 -4.18
C MET A 288 0.85 7.70 -4.13
N GLY A 289 1.89 7.38 -3.37
CA GLY A 289 3.04 8.26 -3.13
C GLY A 289 3.83 8.64 -4.38
N GLU A 290 3.73 7.85 -5.45
CA GLU A 290 4.49 8.03 -6.69
C GLU A 290 3.62 8.50 -7.87
N LEU A 291 2.29 8.57 -7.73
CA LEU A 291 1.40 8.98 -8.82
C LEU A 291 1.63 10.44 -9.20
N VAL A 292 1.92 10.68 -10.47
CA VAL A 292 2.21 12.01 -11.03
C VAL A 292 1.13 12.49 -11.98
N SER A 293 0.62 11.62 -12.85
CA SER A 293 -0.33 12.00 -13.89
C SER A 293 -1.41 10.97 -14.18
N ILE A 294 -2.55 11.48 -14.66
CA ILE A 294 -3.54 10.72 -15.41
C ILE A 294 -3.47 11.21 -16.86
N ASP A 295 -2.98 10.35 -17.74
CA ASP A 295 -2.68 10.68 -19.12
C ASP A 295 -3.91 10.58 -20.04
N ARG A 296 -3.72 10.87 -21.33
CA ARG A 296 -4.77 10.86 -22.36
C ARG A 296 -5.45 9.49 -22.43
N TYR A 297 -6.79 9.48 -22.48
CA TYR A 297 -7.61 8.26 -22.59
C TYR A 297 -7.27 7.17 -21.58
N ALA A 298 -6.77 7.57 -20.41
CA ALA A 298 -6.46 6.66 -19.30
C ALA A 298 -7.72 5.94 -18.80
N LEU A 299 -8.84 6.64 -18.77
CA LEU A 299 -10.18 6.12 -18.47
C LEU A 299 -11.02 6.18 -19.75
N ASP A 300 -11.25 5.01 -20.36
CA ASP A 300 -11.85 4.89 -21.69
C ASP A 300 -12.95 3.84 -21.71
N ASN A 301 -14.16 4.26 -22.13
CA ASN A 301 -15.33 3.39 -22.20
C ASN A 301 -15.68 2.73 -20.87
N LEU A 302 -16.04 3.57 -19.88
CA LEU A 302 -16.48 3.18 -18.54
C LEU A 302 -17.91 3.70 -18.28
N PRO A 303 -18.93 3.10 -18.88
CA PRO A 303 -20.28 3.65 -18.92
C PRO A 303 -20.99 3.68 -17.56
N GLU A 304 -20.60 2.84 -16.60
CA GLU A 304 -21.21 2.77 -15.27
C GLU A 304 -20.33 3.44 -14.17
N LEU A 305 -19.17 4.01 -14.49
CA LEU A 305 -18.32 4.64 -13.50
C LEU A 305 -18.98 5.90 -12.93
N THR A 306 -19.37 5.85 -11.66
CA THR A 306 -20.03 6.95 -10.93
C THR A 306 -19.09 7.74 -10.05
N LYS A 307 -18.03 7.11 -9.55
CA LYS A 307 -17.11 7.72 -8.58
C LYS A 307 -15.65 7.40 -8.88
N LEU A 308 -14.82 8.44 -8.90
CA LEU A 308 -13.36 8.34 -8.95
C LEU A 308 -12.76 9.02 -7.72
N GLU A 309 -11.98 8.27 -6.95
CA GLU A 309 -11.22 8.78 -5.81
C GLU A 309 -9.72 8.76 -6.11
N ALA A 310 -9.11 9.94 -6.20
CA ALA A 310 -7.69 10.13 -6.41
C ALA A 310 -7.17 11.20 -5.42
N THR A 311 -7.24 10.88 -4.12
CA THR A 311 -6.92 11.80 -3.04
C THR A 311 -5.62 11.44 -2.33
N ASN A 312 -5.00 12.43 -1.66
CA ASN A 312 -3.79 12.21 -0.86
C ASN A 312 -2.60 11.65 -1.66
N ASN A 313 -2.45 12.07 -2.93
CA ASN A 313 -1.33 11.68 -3.80
C ASN A 313 -0.36 12.87 -3.91
N PRO A 314 0.74 12.90 -3.13
CA PRO A 314 1.55 14.11 -2.95
C PRO A 314 2.31 14.57 -4.19
N LYS A 315 2.48 13.71 -5.20
CA LYS A 315 3.12 14.05 -6.48
C LYS A 315 2.13 14.22 -7.63
N PHE A 316 0.86 13.92 -7.42
CA PHE A 316 -0.16 13.97 -8.47
C PHE A 316 -0.46 15.42 -8.88
N SER A 317 0.12 15.84 -10.00
CA SER A 317 0.16 17.23 -10.44
C SER A 317 -0.51 17.49 -11.79
N TYR A 318 -0.90 16.45 -12.54
CA TYR A 318 -1.42 16.60 -13.89
C TYR A 318 -2.56 15.64 -14.23
N ILE A 319 -3.61 16.17 -14.86
CA ILE A 319 -4.68 15.41 -15.52
C ILE A 319 -4.78 15.91 -16.95
N HIS A 320 -4.64 15.01 -17.91
CA HIS A 320 -4.74 15.38 -19.32
C HIS A 320 -6.17 15.86 -19.66
N ARG A 321 -6.31 16.86 -20.52
CA ARG A 321 -7.61 17.40 -20.94
C ARG A 321 -8.57 16.38 -21.56
N GLN A 322 -8.05 15.28 -22.09
CA GLN A 322 -8.80 14.14 -22.63
C GLN A 322 -8.51 12.85 -21.83
N ALA A 323 -8.31 12.95 -20.52
CA ALA A 323 -8.08 11.79 -19.67
C ALA A 323 -9.29 10.84 -19.67
N PHE A 324 -10.51 11.39 -19.80
CA PHE A 324 -11.76 10.67 -19.83
C PHE A 324 -12.32 10.61 -21.25
N ARG A 325 -12.67 9.42 -21.70
CA ARG A 325 -13.39 9.18 -22.95
C ARG A 325 -14.51 8.18 -22.71
N ASP A 326 -15.73 8.53 -23.08
CA ASP A 326 -16.92 7.68 -22.91
C ASP A 326 -17.10 7.21 -21.43
N VAL A 327 -17.13 8.20 -20.50
CA VAL A 327 -17.39 8.01 -19.08
C VAL A 327 -18.61 8.82 -18.64
N PRO A 328 -19.80 8.52 -19.19
CA PRO A 328 -20.98 9.39 -19.05
C PRO A 328 -21.58 9.40 -17.65
N ALA A 329 -21.39 8.35 -16.84
CA ALA A 329 -22.08 8.20 -15.56
C ALA A 329 -21.33 8.84 -14.39
N LEU A 330 -20.13 9.43 -14.59
CA LEU A 330 -19.34 9.97 -13.49
C LEU A 330 -20.05 11.15 -12.81
N GLU A 331 -20.38 10.98 -11.54
CA GLU A 331 -21.06 11.96 -10.70
C GLU A 331 -20.12 12.67 -9.72
N SER A 332 -19.15 11.94 -9.19
CA SER A 332 -18.24 12.41 -8.14
C SER A 332 -16.78 12.22 -8.51
N LEU A 333 -16.01 13.33 -8.50
CA LEU A 333 -14.58 13.35 -8.79
C LEU A 333 -13.82 13.93 -7.61
N MET A 334 -13.13 13.06 -6.86
CA MET A 334 -12.41 13.40 -5.63
C MET A 334 -10.92 13.56 -5.93
N LEU A 335 -10.42 14.79 -5.89
CA LEU A 335 -9.05 15.18 -6.23
C LEU A 335 -8.35 16.01 -5.13
N ASN A 336 -8.87 15.99 -3.91
CA ASN A 336 -8.31 16.79 -2.82
C ASN A 336 -6.99 16.22 -2.29
N ASN A 337 -6.19 17.10 -1.64
CA ASN A 337 -4.90 16.75 -1.04
C ASN A 337 -3.89 16.14 -2.02
N ASN A 338 -3.76 16.74 -3.20
CA ASN A 338 -2.78 16.38 -4.21
C ASN A 338 -1.81 17.55 -4.50
N ALA A 339 -1.04 17.44 -5.58
CA ALA A 339 -0.16 18.50 -6.07
C ALA A 339 -0.70 19.18 -7.35
N LEU A 340 -2.01 19.06 -7.62
CA LEU A 340 -2.64 19.64 -8.80
C LEU A 340 -2.58 21.17 -8.76
N ASN A 341 -2.08 21.78 -9.82
CA ASN A 341 -2.07 23.24 -9.97
C ASN A 341 -3.22 23.75 -10.81
N ALA A 342 -3.84 22.91 -11.62
CA ALA A 342 -5.03 23.26 -12.39
C ALA A 342 -5.82 22.02 -12.82
N LEU A 343 -7.02 22.24 -13.33
CA LEU A 343 -7.85 21.26 -14.02
C LEU A 343 -8.46 21.95 -15.26
N TYR A 344 -8.33 21.35 -16.43
CA TYR A 344 -8.91 21.91 -17.65
C TYR A 344 -10.44 21.86 -17.64
N GLN A 345 -11.07 22.90 -18.18
CA GLN A 345 -12.52 22.92 -18.41
C GLN A 345 -12.96 21.76 -19.31
N SER A 346 -12.20 21.49 -20.40
CA SER A 346 -12.50 20.38 -21.32
C SER A 346 -12.51 19.01 -20.67
N THR A 347 -11.74 18.80 -19.59
CA THR A 347 -11.81 17.57 -18.80
C THR A 347 -13.17 17.40 -18.14
N VAL A 348 -13.72 18.48 -17.58
CA VAL A 348 -15.02 18.48 -16.92
C VAL A 348 -16.18 18.43 -17.95
N ASP A 349 -16.04 19.15 -19.06
CA ASP A 349 -17.03 19.15 -20.14
C ASP A 349 -17.19 17.78 -20.80
N SER A 350 -16.17 16.90 -20.70
CA SER A 350 -16.26 15.52 -21.16
C SER A 350 -17.10 14.59 -20.25
N LEU A 351 -17.55 15.11 -19.09
CA LEU A 351 -18.26 14.36 -18.04
C LEU A 351 -19.65 14.94 -17.82
N PRO A 352 -20.65 14.54 -18.64
CA PRO A 352 -21.94 15.23 -18.71
C PRO A 352 -22.80 15.14 -17.46
N ASN A 353 -22.60 14.12 -16.62
CA ASN A 353 -23.35 13.92 -15.39
C ASN A 353 -22.57 14.27 -14.12
N LEU A 354 -21.39 14.92 -14.25
CA LEU A 354 -20.58 15.28 -13.11
C LEU A 354 -21.31 16.32 -12.24
N ARG A 355 -21.54 15.95 -10.98
CA ARG A 355 -22.27 16.77 -9.99
C ARG A 355 -21.33 17.48 -9.04
N GLU A 356 -20.28 16.80 -8.61
CA GLU A 356 -19.38 17.34 -7.61
C GLU A 356 -17.90 17.04 -7.88
N ILE A 357 -17.07 18.01 -7.53
CA ILE A 357 -15.61 17.90 -7.56
C ILE A 357 -15.06 18.32 -6.19
N SER A 358 -14.16 17.50 -5.63
CA SER A 358 -13.32 17.89 -4.50
C SER A 358 -11.90 18.12 -4.99
N ILE A 359 -11.42 19.37 -4.96
CA ILE A 359 -10.07 19.77 -5.42
C ILE A 359 -9.37 20.69 -4.41
N HIS A 360 -9.92 20.84 -3.21
CA HIS A 360 -9.31 21.62 -2.14
C HIS A 360 -7.95 21.03 -1.71
N SER A 361 -7.16 21.81 -0.99
CA SER A 361 -5.81 21.37 -0.52
C SER A 361 -4.89 20.95 -1.67
N ASN A 362 -4.99 21.64 -2.79
CA ASN A 362 -4.08 21.56 -3.93
C ASN A 362 -3.40 22.92 -4.13
N PRO A 363 -2.16 22.97 -4.68
CA PRO A 363 -1.45 24.22 -4.95
C PRO A 363 -1.96 24.90 -6.23
N LEU A 364 -3.23 25.32 -6.26
CA LEU A 364 -3.89 25.84 -7.44
C LEU A 364 -3.25 27.12 -7.95
N ARG A 365 -3.08 27.23 -9.28
CA ARG A 365 -2.71 28.48 -9.96
C ARG A 365 -3.97 29.21 -10.40
N CYS A 366 -4.17 30.40 -9.84
CA CYS A 366 -5.34 31.21 -10.12
C CYS A 366 -5.10 32.11 -11.35
N ASP A 367 -5.24 31.53 -12.54
CA ASP A 367 -5.08 32.16 -13.82
C ASP A 367 -6.11 31.66 -14.85
N CYS A 368 -5.81 31.83 -16.13
CA CYS A 368 -6.69 31.53 -17.25
C CYS A 368 -7.18 30.05 -17.24
N VAL A 369 -6.37 29.08 -16.81
CA VAL A 369 -6.69 27.65 -16.90
C VAL A 369 -7.87 27.28 -16.00
N ILE A 370 -7.98 27.89 -14.81
CA ILE A 370 -9.05 27.57 -13.84
C ILE A 370 -10.17 28.66 -13.82
N GLN A 371 -10.16 29.63 -14.71
CA GLN A 371 -11.19 30.67 -14.77
C GLN A 371 -12.62 30.14 -14.90
N TRP A 372 -12.79 28.94 -15.49
CA TRP A 372 -14.06 28.25 -15.62
C TRP A 372 -14.68 27.82 -14.27
N MET A 373 -13.86 27.67 -13.21
CA MET A 373 -14.34 27.32 -11.85
C MET A 373 -15.13 28.44 -11.18
N SER A 374 -15.22 29.62 -11.80
CA SER A 374 -16.07 30.68 -11.32
C SER A 374 -17.53 30.26 -11.25
N SER A 375 -18.20 30.61 -10.17
CA SER A 375 -19.60 30.22 -9.88
C SER A 375 -20.60 30.59 -11.01
N ASN A 376 -20.23 31.52 -11.89
CA ASN A 376 -21.07 31.95 -13.02
C ASN A 376 -20.84 31.12 -14.29
N LYS A 377 -19.86 30.22 -14.31
CA LYS A 377 -19.44 29.51 -15.53
C LYS A 377 -19.60 27.98 -15.44
N THR A 378 -19.91 27.45 -14.27
CA THR A 378 -20.07 26.01 -14.11
C THR A 378 -21.30 25.67 -13.25
N THR A 379 -21.93 24.54 -13.55
CA THR A 379 -23.03 23.96 -12.77
C THR A 379 -22.51 22.92 -11.75
N VAL A 380 -21.23 22.54 -11.84
CA VAL A 380 -20.62 21.53 -10.95
C VAL A 380 -20.38 22.14 -9.57
N ARG A 381 -20.74 21.39 -8.54
CA ARG A 381 -20.52 21.77 -7.15
C ARG A 381 -19.09 21.47 -6.73
N PHE A 382 -18.37 22.48 -6.23
CA PHE A 382 -17.09 22.26 -5.55
C PHE A 382 -17.31 21.96 -4.08
N MET A 383 -16.72 20.85 -3.61
CA MET A 383 -16.72 20.49 -2.20
C MET A 383 -15.70 21.37 -1.45
N GLU A 384 -16.03 21.76 -0.22
CA GLU A 384 -15.18 22.61 0.62
C GLU A 384 -14.58 23.84 -0.09
N PRO A 385 -15.39 24.69 -0.75
CA PRO A 385 -14.88 25.80 -1.57
C PRO A 385 -14.11 26.85 -0.75
N LEU A 386 -14.31 26.91 0.57
CA LEU A 386 -13.57 27.78 1.49
C LEU A 386 -12.17 27.24 1.81
N SER A 387 -11.88 26.00 1.51
CA SER A 387 -10.56 25.38 1.67
C SER A 387 -9.73 25.40 0.39
N MET A 388 -10.20 26.11 -0.66
CA MET A 388 -9.50 26.26 -1.93
C MET A 388 -8.73 27.59 -1.94
N PHE A 389 -7.39 27.51 -1.99
CA PHE A 389 -6.50 28.69 -1.98
C PHE A 389 -5.60 28.71 -3.22
N CYS A 390 -5.30 29.93 -3.67
CA CYS A 390 -4.32 30.16 -4.74
C CYS A 390 -2.90 29.96 -4.21
N ALA A 391 -2.09 29.15 -4.88
CA ALA A 391 -0.66 29.02 -4.64
C ALA A 391 0.16 29.94 -5.57
N MET A 392 -0.36 30.20 -6.76
CA MET A 392 0.25 31.03 -7.80
C MET A 392 -0.82 31.80 -8.57
N PRO A 393 -0.46 32.91 -9.26
CA PRO A 393 0.83 33.62 -9.15
C PRO A 393 1.05 34.25 -7.76
N THR A 394 2.23 34.79 -7.50
CA THR A 394 2.62 35.28 -6.16
C THR A 394 1.70 36.35 -5.60
N GLU A 395 1.11 37.20 -6.47
CA GLU A 395 0.15 38.24 -6.11
C GLU A 395 -1.16 37.74 -5.52
N PHE A 396 -1.58 36.51 -5.88
CA PHE A 396 -2.81 35.87 -5.34
C PHE A 396 -2.54 34.81 -4.30
N ARG A 397 -1.30 34.60 -3.96
CA ARG A 397 -0.90 33.51 -3.03
C ARG A 397 -1.59 33.66 -1.67
N GLY A 398 -2.29 32.60 -1.27
CA GLY A 398 -3.03 32.55 0.00
C GLY A 398 -4.43 33.19 -0.05
N MET A 399 -4.84 33.77 -1.19
CA MET A 399 -6.21 34.25 -1.39
C MET A 399 -7.13 33.06 -1.73
N HIS A 400 -8.41 33.20 -1.40
CA HIS A 400 -9.40 32.21 -1.80
C HIS A 400 -9.60 32.21 -3.32
N VAL A 401 -9.62 31.03 -3.93
CA VAL A 401 -9.85 30.85 -5.36
C VAL A 401 -11.11 31.59 -5.81
N ARG A 402 -12.20 31.49 -5.04
CA ARG A 402 -13.47 32.13 -5.34
C ARG A 402 -13.36 33.68 -5.46
N GLU A 403 -12.58 34.30 -4.58
CA GLU A 403 -12.39 35.75 -4.59
C GLU A 403 -11.60 36.21 -5.81
N VAL A 404 -10.52 35.50 -6.15
CA VAL A 404 -9.68 35.82 -7.30
C VAL A 404 -10.43 35.63 -8.62
N LEU A 405 -11.22 34.55 -8.76
CA LEU A 405 -11.97 34.25 -9.98
C LEU A 405 -13.20 35.16 -10.21
N GLN A 406 -13.58 36.00 -9.23
CA GLN A 406 -14.57 37.08 -9.46
C GLN A 406 -14.02 38.21 -10.32
N ASN A 407 -12.70 38.38 -10.35
CA ASN A 407 -12.04 39.34 -11.23
C ASN A 407 -11.92 38.75 -12.65
N ASN A 408 -12.00 39.61 -13.65
CA ASN A 408 -11.75 39.17 -15.03
C ASN A 408 -10.25 38.93 -15.22
N LEU A 409 -9.84 37.67 -15.09
CA LEU A 409 -8.49 37.23 -15.41
C LEU A 409 -8.27 37.22 -16.93
N ALA A 410 -7.01 37.28 -17.36
CA ALA A 410 -6.65 37.14 -18.76
C ALA A 410 -7.14 35.77 -19.31
N ASN A 411 -7.57 35.74 -20.57
CA ASN A 411 -8.03 34.50 -21.22
C ASN A 411 -6.87 33.60 -21.68
N GLN A 412 -5.66 34.14 -21.66
CA GLN A 412 -4.43 33.44 -22.06
C GLN A 412 -3.40 33.53 -20.94
N CYS A 413 -2.58 32.54 -20.81
CA CYS A 413 -1.55 32.46 -19.78
C CYS A 413 -0.33 31.67 -20.21
N LEU A 414 0.79 31.97 -19.57
CA LEU A 414 2.06 31.25 -19.77
C LEU A 414 1.92 29.77 -19.51
N PRO A 415 2.61 28.90 -20.26
CA PRO A 415 2.75 27.50 -19.95
C PRO A 415 3.36 27.29 -18.57
N MET A 416 2.99 26.21 -17.94
CA MET A 416 3.62 25.75 -16.71
C MET A 416 3.80 24.24 -16.77
N ILE A 417 5.05 23.81 -16.67
CA ILE A 417 5.41 22.39 -16.61
C ILE A 417 5.12 21.89 -15.21
N SER A 418 4.31 20.82 -15.11
CA SER A 418 3.91 20.21 -13.85
C SER A 418 5.12 19.70 -13.06
N HIS A 419 5.06 19.80 -11.73
CA HIS A 419 6.11 19.34 -10.84
C HIS A 419 6.19 17.80 -10.84
N ASP A 420 7.39 17.28 -10.64
CA ASP A 420 7.69 15.86 -10.41
C ASP A 420 7.32 14.89 -11.55
N THR A 421 6.97 15.40 -12.74
CA THR A 421 6.66 14.57 -13.91
C THR A 421 7.89 13.79 -14.40
N PHE A 422 9.08 14.31 -14.18
CA PHE A 422 10.35 13.61 -14.35
C PHE A 422 11.38 14.06 -13.31
N PRO A 423 12.29 13.18 -12.86
CA PRO A 423 13.29 13.50 -11.86
C PRO A 423 14.34 14.46 -12.41
N SER A 424 14.90 15.32 -11.56
CA SER A 424 15.98 16.27 -11.94
C SER A 424 17.29 15.57 -12.32
N HIS A 425 17.51 14.33 -11.84
CA HIS A 425 18.71 13.53 -12.11
C HIS A 425 18.34 12.06 -12.25
N GLN A 426 18.93 11.38 -13.21
CA GLN A 426 18.79 9.93 -13.41
C GLN A 426 20.14 9.28 -13.66
N ASN A 427 20.38 8.14 -12.99
CA ASN A 427 21.51 7.25 -13.30
C ASN A 427 20.93 5.99 -13.95
N LEU A 428 21.32 5.72 -15.18
CA LEU A 428 20.77 4.65 -16.00
C LEU A 428 21.89 3.73 -16.48
N ASP A 429 21.58 2.46 -16.70
CA ASP A 429 22.51 1.51 -17.28
C ASP A 429 22.47 1.57 -18.83
N ILE A 430 23.57 1.20 -19.47
CA ILE A 430 23.66 1.11 -20.94
C ILE A 430 22.57 0.20 -21.50
N GLY A 431 21.98 0.61 -22.62
CA GLY A 431 21.02 -0.19 -23.38
C GLY A 431 19.58 -0.13 -22.87
N VAL A 432 19.34 0.51 -21.74
CA VAL A 432 17.98 0.72 -21.20
C VAL A 432 17.22 1.71 -22.09
N THR A 433 15.91 1.52 -22.21
CA THR A 433 15.00 2.51 -22.77
C THR A 433 14.40 3.33 -21.62
N VAL A 434 14.47 4.66 -21.74
CA VAL A 434 13.94 5.58 -20.72
C VAL A 434 12.85 6.45 -21.29
N ASP A 435 11.79 6.67 -20.51
CA ASP A 435 10.71 7.61 -20.78
C ASP A 435 10.84 8.80 -19.83
N LEU A 436 10.85 10.03 -20.39
CA LEU A 436 10.84 11.29 -19.65
C LEU A 436 9.49 11.96 -19.87
N ASP A 437 8.65 11.98 -18.84
CA ASP A 437 7.28 12.47 -18.91
C ASP A 437 7.23 13.98 -18.65
N CYS A 438 7.20 14.82 -19.69
CA CYS A 438 6.95 16.24 -19.54
C CYS A 438 5.46 16.55 -19.72
N ARG A 439 4.85 17.17 -18.72
CA ARG A 439 3.43 17.55 -18.74
C ARG A 439 3.33 19.03 -18.43
N ALA A 440 2.59 19.77 -19.24
CA ALA A 440 2.41 21.21 -19.06
C ALA A 440 0.97 21.61 -19.29
N MET A 441 0.56 22.71 -18.65
CA MET A 441 -0.79 23.26 -18.76
C MET A 441 -0.74 24.75 -19.05
N SER A 442 -1.56 25.22 -19.99
CA SER A 442 -1.82 26.63 -20.28
C SER A 442 -3.05 26.77 -21.19
N GLN A 443 -3.41 28.03 -21.44
CA GLN A 443 -4.39 28.43 -22.44
C GLN A 443 -3.78 29.57 -23.29
N PRO A 444 -3.50 29.40 -24.59
CA PRO A 444 -3.67 28.18 -25.39
C PRO A 444 -2.81 27.01 -24.93
N GLU A 445 -3.19 25.78 -25.37
CA GLU A 445 -2.44 24.55 -25.06
C GLU A 445 -0.99 24.68 -25.57
N PRO A 446 0.01 24.31 -24.74
CA PRO A 446 1.41 24.47 -25.13
C PRO A 446 1.86 23.36 -26.06
N GLU A 447 2.71 23.72 -27.03
CA GLU A 447 3.53 22.73 -27.74
C GLU A 447 4.68 22.29 -26.84
N ILE A 448 4.88 20.97 -26.71
CA ILE A 448 5.98 20.41 -25.94
C ILE A 448 7.03 19.84 -26.87
N TYR A 449 8.29 20.24 -26.66
CA TYR A 449 9.45 19.63 -27.32
C TYR A 449 10.60 19.47 -26.34
N TRP A 450 11.55 18.63 -26.70
CA TRP A 450 12.74 18.42 -25.89
C TRP A 450 14.01 18.87 -26.63
N VAL A 451 14.97 19.34 -25.85
CA VAL A 451 16.31 19.68 -26.35
C VAL A 451 17.30 18.70 -25.73
N THR A 452 18.04 17.99 -26.58
CA THR A 452 19.06 17.02 -26.18
C THR A 452 20.33 17.70 -25.67
N PRO A 453 21.26 16.97 -25.02
CA PRO A 453 22.56 17.52 -24.60
C PRO A 453 23.40 18.11 -25.75
N MET A 454 23.19 17.66 -26.98
CA MET A 454 23.83 18.18 -28.18
C MET A 454 23.13 19.42 -28.79
N GLY A 455 22.04 19.88 -28.18
CA GLY A 455 21.28 21.02 -28.69
C GLY A 455 20.23 20.70 -29.77
N ASN A 456 19.99 19.42 -30.08
CA ASN A 456 18.99 19.01 -31.06
C ASN A 456 17.58 19.13 -30.49
N LYS A 457 16.68 19.81 -31.23
CA LYS A 457 15.24 19.84 -30.89
C LYS A 457 14.57 18.54 -31.32
N ILE A 458 13.88 17.89 -30.38
CA ILE A 458 13.04 16.70 -30.61
C ILE A 458 11.59 17.13 -30.47
N SER A 459 10.85 17.13 -31.57
CA SER A 459 9.40 17.40 -31.64
C SER A 459 8.64 16.15 -32.04
N ILE A 460 7.31 16.23 -32.04
CA ILE A 460 6.43 15.10 -32.44
C ILE A 460 6.71 14.62 -33.88
N ASP A 461 7.16 15.52 -34.75
CA ASP A 461 7.47 15.20 -36.15
C ASP A 461 8.91 14.69 -36.36
N THR A 462 9.71 14.59 -35.30
CA THR A 462 11.10 14.13 -35.40
C THR A 462 11.14 12.64 -35.70
N ILE A 463 11.68 12.26 -36.86
CA ILE A 463 11.88 10.86 -37.26
C ILE A 463 13.26 10.43 -36.78
N SER A 464 13.31 9.53 -35.81
CA SER A 464 14.55 8.96 -35.26
C SER A 464 14.31 7.59 -34.68
N ASP A 465 15.19 6.63 -34.92
CA ASP A 465 15.13 5.32 -34.28
C ASP A 465 15.47 5.38 -32.79
N LYS A 466 16.15 6.44 -32.36
CA LYS A 466 16.61 6.64 -30.99
C LYS A 466 15.66 7.44 -30.13
N TYR A 467 15.10 8.50 -30.70
CA TYR A 467 14.24 9.44 -29.99
C TYR A 467 12.83 9.40 -30.57
N SER A 468 11.83 9.26 -29.72
CA SER A 468 10.44 9.50 -30.11
C SER A 468 9.73 10.34 -29.04
N LEU A 469 8.93 11.29 -29.51
CA LEU A 469 8.13 12.15 -28.65
C LEU A 469 6.65 11.83 -28.84
N SER A 470 5.97 11.50 -27.72
CA SER A 470 4.51 11.36 -27.74
C SER A 470 3.81 12.69 -27.83
N SER A 471 2.54 12.70 -28.27
CA SER A 471 1.68 13.89 -28.28
C SER A 471 1.48 14.51 -26.89
N GLU A 472 1.74 13.77 -25.83
CA GLU A 472 1.60 14.20 -24.44
C GLU A 472 2.87 14.78 -23.85
N GLY A 473 3.97 14.78 -24.61
CA GLY A 473 5.26 15.31 -24.17
C GLY A 473 6.22 14.29 -23.56
N THR A 474 5.92 12.97 -23.63
CA THR A 474 6.86 11.93 -23.21
C THR A 474 7.95 11.73 -24.22
N LEU A 475 9.19 12.04 -23.85
CA LEU A 475 10.37 11.70 -24.65
C LEU A 475 10.83 10.28 -24.32
N ARG A 476 10.78 9.39 -25.31
CA ARG A 476 11.38 8.05 -25.22
C ARG A 476 12.75 8.06 -25.84
N ILE A 477 13.74 7.60 -25.10
CA ILE A 477 15.12 7.41 -25.55
C ILE A 477 15.40 5.91 -25.57
N SER A 478 15.53 5.33 -26.75
CA SER A 478 15.74 3.89 -26.92
C SER A 478 17.22 3.54 -26.81
N HIS A 479 17.53 2.42 -26.15
CA HIS A 479 18.89 1.85 -26.06
C HIS A 479 19.95 2.89 -25.71
N ILE A 480 19.73 3.58 -24.56
CA ILE A 480 20.58 4.70 -24.13
C ILE A 480 22.06 4.30 -24.05
N GLN A 481 22.95 5.17 -24.51
CA GLN A 481 24.40 4.97 -24.55
C GLN A 481 25.09 6.03 -23.69
N VAL A 482 26.38 5.85 -23.42
CA VAL A 482 27.15 6.80 -22.58
C VAL A 482 27.17 8.20 -23.18
N GLU A 483 27.22 8.29 -24.51
CA GLU A 483 27.21 9.55 -25.28
C GLU A 483 25.90 10.35 -25.11
N ASP A 484 24.82 9.67 -24.64
CA ASP A 484 23.54 10.30 -24.36
C ASP A 484 23.51 10.99 -22.98
N SER A 485 24.56 10.81 -22.20
CA SER A 485 24.71 11.47 -20.91
C SER A 485 24.72 12.99 -21.09
N GLY A 486 23.97 13.69 -20.25
CA GLY A 486 23.92 15.14 -20.28
C GLY A 486 22.58 15.69 -19.84
N ARG A 487 22.34 16.95 -20.18
CA ARG A 487 21.14 17.69 -19.78
C ARG A 487 20.11 17.64 -20.89
N TYR A 488 18.95 17.08 -20.59
CA TYR A 488 17.76 17.11 -21.44
C TYR A 488 16.84 18.20 -20.92
N THR A 489 16.40 19.08 -21.79
CA THR A 489 15.52 20.20 -21.44
C THR A 489 14.16 19.99 -22.07
N CYS A 490 13.12 19.85 -21.28
CA CYS A 490 11.74 19.99 -21.74
C CYS A 490 11.39 21.46 -21.88
N VAL A 491 10.77 21.82 -22.98
CA VAL A 491 10.25 23.15 -23.28
C VAL A 491 8.75 23.02 -23.57
N ALA A 492 7.94 23.80 -22.89
CA ALA A 492 6.52 23.96 -23.17
C ALA A 492 6.29 25.41 -23.62
N GLU A 493 5.82 25.62 -24.85
CA GLU A 493 5.74 26.92 -25.48
C GLU A 493 4.34 27.18 -26.04
N ASN A 494 3.82 28.41 -25.85
CA ASN A 494 2.60 28.89 -26.51
C ASN A 494 2.80 30.35 -26.98
N SER A 495 1.73 31.01 -27.44
CA SER A 495 1.77 32.42 -27.89
C SER A 495 2.20 33.41 -26.81
N GLU A 496 2.05 33.09 -25.53
CA GLU A 496 2.37 33.97 -24.40
C GLU A 496 3.83 33.84 -23.94
N GLY A 497 4.49 32.71 -24.28
CA GLY A 497 5.87 32.43 -23.92
C GLY A 497 6.16 30.96 -23.68
N ALA A 498 7.23 30.69 -22.94
CA ALA A 498 7.69 29.34 -22.70
C ALA A 498 8.08 29.07 -21.22
N ASP A 499 7.86 27.88 -20.78
CA ASP A 499 8.41 27.33 -19.54
C ASP A 499 9.39 26.18 -19.83
N THR A 500 10.44 26.04 -19.03
CA THR A 500 11.50 25.04 -19.26
C THR A 500 11.87 24.29 -18.00
N ARG A 501 12.08 22.98 -18.15
CA ARG A 501 12.62 22.11 -17.10
C ARG A 501 13.72 21.22 -17.60
N VAL A 502 14.71 20.97 -16.74
CA VAL A 502 15.90 20.22 -17.09
C VAL A 502 16.03 18.97 -16.23
N THR A 503 16.35 17.84 -16.87
CA THR A 503 16.84 16.65 -16.21
C THR A 503 18.27 16.35 -16.63
N ALA A 504 19.10 15.88 -15.70
CA ALA A 504 20.45 15.41 -16.01
C ALA A 504 20.48 13.89 -16.03
N ILE A 505 20.78 13.31 -17.17
CA ILE A 505 20.94 11.86 -17.34
C ILE A 505 22.42 11.53 -17.28
N ARG A 506 22.78 10.56 -16.46
CA ARG A 506 24.08 9.90 -16.42
C ARG A 506 23.92 8.44 -16.77
N VAL A 507 24.53 8.02 -17.86
CA VAL A 507 24.53 6.60 -18.25
C VAL A 507 25.75 5.94 -17.65
N ASN A 508 25.52 4.94 -16.78
CA ASN A 508 26.55 4.10 -16.19
C ASN A 508 26.96 3.08 -17.25
N GLY A 509 28.02 3.38 -17.97
CA GLY A 509 28.53 2.50 -18.97
C GLY A 509 29.99 2.24 -18.77
N THR A 510 30.37 1.00 -18.91
CA THR A 510 31.74 0.66 -19.25
C THR A 510 31.98 1.07 -20.70
N LEU A 511 32.16 2.37 -20.97
CA LEU A 511 33.09 2.69 -22.01
C LEU A 511 34.43 2.13 -21.57
N LEU A 512 34.99 1.29 -22.37
CA LEU A 512 36.43 1.00 -22.43
C LEU A 512 37.19 2.32 -22.71
N ASP A 513 36.98 3.30 -21.87
CA ASP A 513 37.88 4.43 -21.80
C ASP A 513 38.87 4.12 -20.68
N SER A 514 40.08 3.83 -21.13
CA SER A 514 41.21 3.32 -20.41
C SER A 514 41.75 4.25 -19.34
N THR A 515 40.99 5.19 -18.78
CA THR A 515 41.53 6.24 -17.90
C THR A 515 40.95 6.38 -16.53
N GLN A 516 39.84 5.73 -16.14
CA GLN A 516 39.35 5.79 -14.71
C GLN A 516 38.53 4.57 -14.27
N LEU A 517 39.13 3.37 -14.28
CA LEU A 517 38.52 2.16 -13.72
C LEU A 517 38.48 2.15 -12.18
N MET A 518 39.14 3.10 -11.51
CA MET A 518 39.30 3.05 -10.06
C MET A 518 39.60 4.44 -9.48
N LYS A 519 38.94 4.78 -8.39
CA LYS A 519 39.27 5.96 -7.60
C LYS A 519 39.44 5.59 -6.13
N ILE A 520 40.60 5.89 -5.55
CA ILE A 520 40.87 5.77 -4.14
C ILE A 520 40.54 7.10 -3.45
N ASN A 521 39.85 7.02 -2.32
CA ASN A 521 39.46 8.19 -1.51
C ASN A 521 39.89 7.96 -0.06
N VAL A 522 40.24 9.04 0.65
CA VAL A 522 40.52 9.02 2.11
C VAL A 522 39.22 9.24 2.85
N LYS A 523 38.84 8.30 3.73
CA LYS A 523 37.66 8.41 4.59
C LYS A 523 37.96 9.10 5.92
N GLN A 524 39.10 8.74 6.53
CA GLN A 524 39.46 9.24 7.83
C GLN A 524 40.98 9.28 7.97
N THR A 525 41.51 10.28 8.65
CA THR A 525 42.94 10.44 8.94
C THR A 525 43.13 10.69 10.42
N GLU A 526 44.01 9.90 11.06
CA GLU A 526 44.42 10.02 12.45
C GLU A 526 45.93 10.28 12.52
N SER A 527 46.48 10.42 13.74
CA SER A 527 47.92 10.63 13.90
C SER A 527 48.78 9.43 13.49
N HIS A 528 48.25 8.20 13.63
CA HIS A 528 48.98 6.96 13.35
C HIS A 528 48.25 6.02 12.40
N SER A 529 47.15 6.48 11.81
CA SER A 529 46.39 5.66 10.87
C SER A 529 45.68 6.50 9.79
N ILE A 530 45.43 5.89 8.62
CA ILE A 530 44.71 6.45 7.51
C ILE A 530 43.70 5.39 7.02
N LEU A 531 42.43 5.68 7.06
CA LEU A 531 41.38 4.84 6.48
C LEU A 531 41.17 5.27 5.03
N VAL A 532 41.49 4.39 4.09
CA VAL A 532 41.24 4.58 2.68
C VAL A 532 40.11 3.67 2.18
N ALA A 533 39.30 4.17 1.25
CA ALA A 533 38.25 3.40 0.59
C ALA A 533 38.30 3.60 -0.91
N TRP A 534 37.84 2.62 -1.64
CA TRP A 534 37.82 2.65 -3.11
C TRP A 534 36.57 1.98 -3.66
N LYS A 535 36.26 2.36 -4.89
CA LYS A 535 35.25 1.67 -5.71
C LYS A 535 35.96 1.09 -6.91
N ILE A 536 35.78 -0.21 -7.13
CA ILE A 536 36.30 -0.95 -8.28
C ILE A 536 35.09 -1.44 -9.07
N ASN A 537 35.05 -1.20 -10.38
CA ASN A 537 34.07 -1.82 -11.25
C ASN A 537 34.45 -3.28 -11.54
N SER A 538 33.48 -4.16 -11.58
CA SER A 538 33.58 -5.62 -11.66
C SER A 538 34.55 -6.15 -12.75
N ASN A 539 35.24 -7.25 -12.45
CA ASN A 539 36.22 -8.05 -13.19
C ASN A 539 37.70 -7.88 -12.83
N VAL A 540 37.95 -7.61 -11.54
CA VAL A 540 39.33 -7.56 -10.99
C VAL A 540 39.69 -8.92 -10.39
N MET A 541 40.85 -9.46 -10.72
CA MET A 541 41.36 -10.71 -10.15
C MET A 541 42.25 -10.51 -8.91
N THR A 542 42.98 -9.40 -8.83
CA THR A 542 43.86 -9.10 -7.70
C THR A 542 43.91 -7.60 -7.40
N SER A 543 44.00 -7.26 -6.12
CA SER A 543 44.21 -5.89 -5.67
C SER A 543 45.37 -5.81 -4.66
N ASN A 544 46.27 -4.84 -4.87
CA ASN A 544 47.40 -4.57 -3.98
C ASN A 544 47.42 -3.11 -3.57
N LEU A 545 47.51 -2.86 -2.29
CA LEU A 545 47.63 -1.52 -1.71
C LEU A 545 49.12 -1.28 -1.39
N LYS A 546 49.67 -0.17 -1.85
CA LYS A 546 51.08 0.26 -1.55
C LYS A 546 51.10 1.64 -0.96
N TRP A 547 51.90 1.90 0.04
CA TRP A 547 52.10 3.23 0.58
C TRP A 547 53.55 3.49 0.96
N SER A 548 53.97 4.74 0.86
CA SER A 548 55.31 5.21 1.26
C SER A 548 55.23 6.67 1.67
N SER A 549 56.06 7.09 2.63
CA SER A 549 56.18 8.49 2.99
C SER A 549 57.28 9.19 2.17
N ALA A 550 57.10 10.50 1.95
CA ALA A 550 58.10 11.31 1.26
C ALA A 550 59.47 11.33 2.00
N THR A 551 59.46 11.35 3.34
CA THR A 551 60.65 11.28 4.21
C THR A 551 61.39 9.94 4.09
N MET A 552 60.64 8.80 3.97
CA MET A 552 61.27 7.49 3.77
C MET A 552 61.91 7.35 2.41
N LYS A 553 61.41 8.03 1.38
CA LYS A 553 62.02 8.05 0.05
C LYS A 553 63.33 8.79 -0.02
N ILE A 554 63.61 9.74 0.87
CA ILE A 554 64.86 10.48 0.97
C ILE A 554 65.96 9.60 1.61
N ASP A 555 65.62 8.87 2.68
CA ASP A 555 66.59 8.04 3.43
C ASP A 555 66.79 6.67 2.77
N ASN A 556 65.76 6.12 2.11
CA ASN A 556 65.79 4.81 1.49
C ASN A 556 64.74 4.68 0.38
N PRO A 557 65.04 4.99 -0.89
CA PRO A 557 64.07 5.11 -1.98
C PRO A 557 63.35 3.80 -2.32
N HIS A 558 63.72 2.67 -1.71
CA HIS A 558 63.16 1.35 -1.98
C HIS A 558 62.16 0.87 -0.92
N ILE A 559 61.94 1.63 0.20
CA ILE A 559 61.00 1.20 1.25
C ILE A 559 59.61 1.59 0.84
N THR A 560 58.81 0.57 0.48
CA THR A 560 57.38 0.69 0.21
C THR A 560 56.66 -0.41 0.97
N TYR A 561 55.70 -0.04 1.79
CA TYR A 561 54.79 -1.02 2.40
C TYR A 561 53.77 -1.50 1.40
N THR A 562 53.46 -2.80 1.40
CA THR A 562 52.53 -3.41 0.50
C THR A 562 51.57 -4.33 1.27
N ALA A 563 50.27 -4.16 1.10
CA ALA A 563 49.25 -5.10 1.55
C ALA A 563 48.49 -5.68 0.34
N ARG A 564 48.36 -7.01 0.29
CA ARG A 564 47.46 -7.67 -0.65
C ARG A 564 46.08 -7.65 -0.05
N VAL A 565 45.15 -7.04 -0.76
CA VAL A 565 43.77 -6.87 -0.29
C VAL A 565 42.85 -7.79 -1.11
N PRO A 566 41.98 -8.59 -0.47
CA PRO A 566 40.97 -9.36 -1.18
C PRO A 566 40.06 -8.48 -2.06
N VAL A 567 39.55 -9.00 -3.15
CA VAL A 567 38.81 -8.24 -4.16
C VAL A 567 37.46 -7.74 -3.66
N ASP A 568 36.89 -8.41 -2.69
CA ASP A 568 35.63 -8.09 -2.00
C ASP A 568 35.78 -7.01 -0.91
N VAL A 569 37.02 -6.64 -0.54
CA VAL A 569 37.29 -5.59 0.41
C VAL A 569 37.39 -4.25 -0.31
N HIS A 570 36.62 -3.26 0.13
CA HIS A 570 36.53 -1.93 -0.48
C HIS A 570 37.09 -0.81 0.40
N GLU A 571 37.61 -1.13 1.57
CA GLU A 571 38.28 -0.19 2.48
C GLU A 571 39.40 -0.88 3.26
N TYR A 572 40.41 -0.12 3.63
CA TYR A 572 41.56 -0.62 4.40
C TYR A 572 42.10 0.45 5.33
N ASN A 573 42.41 0.08 6.58
CA ASN A 573 43.00 0.98 7.57
C ASN A 573 44.50 0.75 7.62
N LEU A 574 45.27 1.75 7.16
CA LEU A 574 46.70 1.81 7.28
C LEU A 574 47.06 2.21 8.69
N THR A 575 47.76 1.36 9.42
CA THR A 575 48.14 1.58 10.82
C THR A 575 49.65 1.71 10.99
N HIS A 576 50.14 2.12 12.18
CA HIS A 576 51.55 2.29 12.50
C HIS A 576 52.26 3.34 11.63
N LEU A 577 51.53 4.39 11.22
CA LEU A 577 52.06 5.52 10.49
C LEU A 577 52.72 6.54 11.43
N GLN A 578 53.63 7.34 10.91
CA GLN A 578 54.22 8.45 11.66
C GLN A 578 53.31 9.67 11.68
N PRO A 579 53.17 10.41 12.80
CA PRO A 579 52.39 11.64 12.86
C PRO A 579 52.94 12.74 11.96
N ALA A 580 52.09 13.67 11.54
CA ALA A 580 52.42 14.85 10.73
C ALA A 580 53.26 14.51 9.48
N THR A 581 53.04 13.33 8.92
CA THR A 581 53.82 12.80 7.78
C THR A 581 52.94 12.62 6.59
N GLU A 582 53.39 13.07 5.42
CA GLU A 582 52.68 12.87 4.13
C GLU A 582 52.97 11.48 3.57
N TYR A 583 51.90 10.76 3.22
CA TYR A 583 51.96 9.45 2.62
C TYR A 583 51.31 9.47 1.22
N GLU A 584 51.98 8.89 0.23
CA GLU A 584 51.38 8.53 -1.05
C GLU A 584 50.80 7.11 -0.91
N VAL A 585 49.50 6.98 -1.04
CA VAL A 585 48.77 5.69 -0.98
C VAL A 585 48.25 5.34 -2.35
N CYS A 586 48.69 4.20 -2.89
CA CYS A 586 48.36 3.75 -4.21
C CYS A 586 47.65 2.39 -4.18
N LEU A 587 46.49 2.28 -4.80
CA LEU A 587 45.86 1.01 -5.08
C LEU A 587 46.20 0.55 -6.52
N THR A 588 46.67 -0.70 -6.69
CA THR A 588 46.93 -1.31 -7.97
C THR A 588 46.04 -2.53 -8.12
N VAL A 589 45.26 -2.59 -9.18
CA VAL A 589 44.38 -3.71 -9.53
C VAL A 589 44.77 -4.30 -10.88
N SER A 590 44.59 -5.62 -11.02
CA SER A 590 44.83 -6.34 -12.27
C SER A 590 43.58 -7.07 -12.73
N ASN A 591 43.21 -6.93 -14.00
CA ASN A 591 42.08 -7.63 -14.60
C ASN A 591 42.48 -9.00 -15.16
N ILE A 592 41.50 -9.76 -15.68
CA ILE A 592 41.66 -11.08 -16.31
C ILE A 592 42.68 -11.07 -17.49
N HIS A 593 42.86 -9.91 -18.13
CA HIS A 593 43.76 -9.73 -19.28
C HIS A 593 45.15 -9.19 -18.85
N GLN A 594 45.54 -9.32 -17.58
CA GLN A 594 46.81 -8.85 -17.01
C GLN A 594 47.10 -7.34 -17.18
N GLN A 595 46.10 -6.54 -17.51
CA GLN A 595 46.22 -5.09 -17.48
C GLN A 595 46.17 -4.59 -16.04
N THR A 596 47.20 -3.85 -15.66
CA THR A 596 47.30 -3.26 -14.31
C THR A 596 46.93 -1.79 -14.35
N GLN A 597 46.06 -1.38 -13.46
CA GLN A 597 45.76 0.05 -13.22
C GLN A 597 46.17 0.47 -11.82
N LYS A 598 46.66 1.71 -11.72
CA LYS A 598 47.12 2.30 -10.48
C LYS A 598 46.41 3.64 -10.25
N SER A 599 45.84 3.82 -9.05
CA SER A 599 45.28 5.09 -8.59
C SER A 599 45.92 5.46 -7.26
N CYS A 600 46.42 6.68 -7.11
CA CYS A 600 47.09 7.17 -5.92
C CYS A 600 46.41 8.38 -5.31
N VAL A 601 46.57 8.54 -3.98
CA VAL A 601 46.14 9.70 -3.21
C VAL A 601 47.23 10.09 -2.21
N ASN A 602 47.52 11.39 -2.12
CA ASN A 602 48.42 11.92 -1.10
C ASN A 602 47.62 12.36 0.11
N VAL A 603 48.06 11.97 1.30
CA VAL A 603 47.38 12.26 2.56
C VAL A 603 48.39 12.44 3.70
N THR A 604 48.18 13.46 4.51
CA THR A 604 49.05 13.76 5.67
C THR A 604 48.37 13.31 6.96
N THR A 605 49.06 12.52 7.78
CA THR A 605 48.61 12.13 9.12
C THR A 605 48.52 13.37 10.05
N LYS A 606 47.57 13.34 11.00
CA LYS A 606 47.44 14.41 12.01
C LYS A 606 48.67 14.47 12.91
N GLN A 607 48.94 15.62 13.51
CA GLN A 607 50.00 15.77 14.56
C GLN A 607 49.61 14.92 15.78
N ALA A 608 50.62 14.28 16.40
CA ALA A 608 50.41 13.64 17.69
C ALA A 608 50.25 14.74 18.76
N THR A 609 49.07 14.83 19.34
CA THR A 609 48.86 15.62 20.54
C THR A 609 49.48 14.86 21.70
N PHE A 610 50.68 15.28 22.14
CA PHE A 610 51.19 14.86 23.42
C PHE A 610 50.30 15.46 24.51
N ALA A 611 49.48 14.62 25.14
CA ALA A 611 48.89 14.98 26.41
C ALA A 611 50.01 15.07 27.44
N VAL A 612 50.42 16.29 27.82
CA VAL A 612 51.19 16.53 29.02
C VAL A 612 50.27 16.12 30.18
N GLU A 613 50.58 15.01 30.82
CA GLU A 613 50.00 14.64 32.11
C GLU A 613 50.37 15.72 33.15
N MET A 614 49.52 16.73 33.27
CA MET A 614 49.41 17.48 34.51
C MET A 614 48.45 16.70 35.39
N SER A 615 48.98 16.08 36.41
CA SER A 615 48.23 15.49 37.52
C SER A 615 47.40 16.58 38.21
N ASP A 616 46.10 16.63 37.90
CA ASP A 616 45.15 17.37 38.72
C ASP A 616 44.03 16.42 39.15
N GLN A 617 44.19 15.88 40.34
CA GLN A 617 43.24 15.02 41.04
C GLN A 617 42.07 15.85 41.57
N GLY A 618 41.33 16.56 40.72
CA GLY A 618 40.23 17.38 41.24
C GLY A 618 38.97 17.44 40.37
N THR A 619 39.08 17.10 39.08
CA THR A 619 37.98 17.36 38.16
C THR A 619 37.22 16.11 37.67
N ASN A 620 37.76 14.92 37.90
CA ASN A 620 37.13 13.67 37.41
C ASN A 620 35.88 13.22 38.19
N THR A 621 35.73 13.67 39.44
CA THR A 621 34.56 13.35 40.26
C THR A 621 33.34 14.18 39.88
N ALA A 622 33.51 15.42 39.44
CA ALA A 622 32.43 16.29 38.99
C ALA A 622 31.85 15.83 37.60
N LEU A 623 32.78 15.44 36.70
CA LEU A 623 32.34 14.95 35.38
C LEU A 623 31.61 13.58 35.46
N ALA A 624 32.10 12.70 36.33
CA ALA A 624 31.44 11.41 36.57
C ALA A 624 30.07 11.58 37.23
N ALA A 625 29.92 12.57 38.14
CA ALA A 625 28.63 12.88 38.76
C ALA A 625 27.65 13.49 37.75
N VAL A 626 28.07 14.36 36.84
CA VAL A 626 27.24 14.96 35.79
C VAL A 626 26.86 13.93 34.76
N MET A 627 27.76 13.08 34.31
CA MET A 627 27.47 11.99 33.38
C MET A 627 26.56 10.94 34.00
N GLY A 628 26.77 10.57 35.27
CA GLY A 628 25.89 9.66 36.00
C GLY A 628 24.50 10.21 36.19
N SER A 629 24.34 11.50 36.48
CA SER A 629 23.03 12.15 36.59
C SER A 629 22.30 12.24 35.25
N MET A 630 23.01 12.52 34.15
CA MET A 630 22.41 12.51 32.80
C MET A 630 21.95 11.11 32.40
N PHE A 631 22.72 10.05 32.67
CA PHE A 631 22.28 8.68 32.40
C PHE A 631 21.07 8.28 33.25
N ALA A 632 21.01 8.69 34.51
CA ALA A 632 19.86 8.45 35.37
C ALA A 632 18.60 9.17 34.87
N VAL A 633 18.74 10.43 34.43
CA VAL A 633 17.58 11.18 33.84
C VAL A 633 17.13 10.58 32.52
N ILE A 634 18.05 10.16 31.64
CA ILE A 634 17.72 9.53 30.38
C ILE A 634 17.05 8.16 30.60
N SER A 635 17.54 7.37 31.57
CA SER A 635 16.95 6.07 31.89
C SER A 635 15.57 6.21 32.55
N LEU A 636 15.36 7.21 33.40
CA LEU A 636 14.04 7.52 33.98
C LEU A 636 13.07 8.06 32.92
N ALA A 637 13.54 8.90 32.01
CA ALA A 637 12.74 9.39 30.89
C ALA A 637 12.35 8.25 29.93
N SER A 638 13.28 7.34 29.63
CA SER A 638 13.00 6.17 28.78
C SER A 638 12.05 5.19 29.47
N LEU A 639 12.17 5.00 30.78
CA LEU A 639 11.23 4.20 31.56
C LEU A 639 9.84 4.86 31.61
N GLY A 640 9.79 6.19 31.75
CA GLY A 640 8.53 6.95 31.68
C GLY A 640 7.84 6.82 30.32
N VAL A 641 8.60 6.93 29.22
CA VAL A 641 8.08 6.72 27.85
C VAL A 641 7.63 5.27 27.64
N TYR A 642 8.38 4.30 28.19
CA TYR A 642 8.00 2.88 28.13
C TYR A 642 6.70 2.62 28.89
N ILE A 643 6.56 3.16 30.11
CA ILE A 643 5.35 3.03 30.92
C ILE A 643 4.16 3.74 30.23
N ALA A 644 4.39 4.94 29.67
CA ALA A 644 3.35 5.67 28.95
C ALA A 644 2.91 4.93 27.67
N LYS A 645 3.86 4.32 26.91
CA LYS A 645 3.56 3.47 25.76
C LYS A 645 2.78 2.21 26.18
N ARG A 646 3.16 1.60 27.31
CA ARG A 646 2.47 0.43 27.86
C ARG A 646 1.07 0.77 28.36
N TRP A 647 0.91 1.97 28.95
CA TRP A 647 -0.40 2.47 29.40
C TRP A 647 -1.29 2.86 28.21
N LYS A 648 -0.70 3.45 27.17
CA LYS A 648 -1.40 3.76 25.92
C LYS A 648 -1.83 2.48 25.19
N ARG A 649 -0.99 1.42 25.19
CA ARG A 649 -1.36 0.10 24.67
C ARG A 649 -2.49 -0.53 25.51
N LYS A 650 -2.44 -0.46 26.85
CA LYS A 650 -3.52 -0.98 27.70
C LYS A 650 -4.83 -0.23 27.48
N ASN A 651 -4.78 1.11 27.35
CA ASN A 651 -5.96 1.91 27.07
C ASN A 651 -6.47 1.70 25.64
N TYR A 652 -5.58 1.43 24.68
CA TYR A 652 -5.95 1.07 23.30
C TYR A 652 -6.65 -0.29 23.27
N HIS A 653 -6.12 -1.29 23.95
CA HIS A 653 -6.78 -2.58 24.12
C HIS A 653 -8.12 -2.49 24.83
N HIS A 654 -8.24 -1.62 25.84
CA HIS A 654 -9.51 -1.42 26.53
C HIS A 654 -10.55 -0.67 25.67
N SER A 655 -10.09 0.21 24.79
CA SER A 655 -10.93 0.90 23.81
C SER A 655 -11.33 -0.02 22.67
N LEU A 656 -10.40 -0.86 22.17
CA LEU A 656 -10.68 -1.92 21.22
C LEU A 656 -11.63 -2.99 21.78
N LYS A 657 -11.43 -3.43 23.04
CA LYS A 657 -12.36 -4.36 23.72
C LYS A 657 -13.78 -3.79 23.79
N LYS A 658 -13.92 -2.49 24.06
CA LYS A 658 -15.23 -1.82 24.09
C LYS A 658 -15.85 -1.65 22.70
N TYR A 659 -14.99 -1.59 21.66
CA TYR A 659 -15.41 -1.54 20.27
C TYR A 659 -15.76 -2.94 19.77
N MET A 660 -14.96 -3.97 20.09
CA MET A 660 -15.21 -5.36 19.73
C MET A 660 -16.40 -5.98 20.44
N GLN A 661 -16.64 -5.66 21.72
CA GLN A 661 -17.90 -6.04 22.40
C GLN A 661 -19.14 -5.44 21.73
N LYS A 662 -18.98 -4.36 20.96
CA LYS A 662 -20.06 -3.77 20.16
C LYS A 662 -20.15 -4.37 18.75
N THR A 663 -19.07 -5.02 18.25
CA THR A 663 -18.99 -5.57 16.89
C THR A 663 -19.36 -7.04 16.80
N SER A 664 -19.40 -7.80 17.90
CA SER A 664 -19.91 -9.17 17.89
C SER A 664 -21.41 -9.28 17.58
N SER A 665 -22.10 -8.14 17.44
CA SER A 665 -23.51 -8.06 17.03
C SER A 665 -23.76 -7.06 15.90
N ILE A 666 -22.70 -6.58 15.22
CA ILE A 666 -22.86 -5.65 14.10
C ILE A 666 -23.06 -6.47 12.82
N PRO A 667 -24.16 -6.24 12.08
CA PRO A 667 -24.35 -6.84 10.77
C PRO A 667 -23.16 -6.53 9.85
N LEU A 668 -22.80 -7.46 8.97
CA LEU A 668 -21.67 -7.35 8.05
C LEU A 668 -21.67 -6.07 7.20
N ASN A 669 -22.83 -5.44 7.00
CA ASN A 669 -23.02 -4.18 6.30
C ASN A 669 -22.32 -2.97 6.96
N GLU A 670 -22.04 -2.98 8.26
CA GLU A 670 -21.30 -1.90 8.92
C GLU A 670 -19.77 -2.11 8.90
N LEU A 671 -19.31 -3.35 8.72
CA LEU A 671 -17.89 -3.68 8.65
C LEU A 671 -17.27 -3.48 7.26
N TYR A 672 -18.07 -3.67 6.20
CA TYR A 672 -17.62 -3.55 4.81
C TYR A 672 -18.72 -2.91 3.93
N PRO A 673 -18.96 -1.59 4.06
CA PRO A 673 -20.06 -0.92 3.37
C PRO A 673 -20.18 -1.16 1.86
N PRO A 674 -19.06 -1.26 1.09
CA PRO A 674 -19.17 -1.50 -0.35
C PRO A 674 -19.64 -2.91 -0.73
N LEU A 675 -19.39 -3.91 0.14
CA LEU A 675 -19.71 -5.30 -0.18
C LEU A 675 -21.17 -5.66 0.08
N ILE A 676 -21.84 -4.93 0.96
CA ILE A 676 -23.21 -5.27 1.41
C ILE A 676 -24.27 -4.51 0.63
N ASN A 677 -24.00 -3.31 0.19
CA ASN A 677 -24.90 -2.59 -0.72
C ASN A 677 -25.10 -3.33 -2.05
N LEU A 678 -24.26 -4.32 -2.37
CA LEU A 678 -24.42 -5.20 -3.53
C LEU A 678 -25.61 -6.18 -3.40
N TRP A 679 -25.99 -6.54 -2.16
CA TRP A 679 -27.06 -7.52 -1.91
C TRP A 679 -28.46 -6.88 -1.86
N GLU A 680 -28.58 -5.63 -1.43
CA GLU A 680 -29.85 -4.94 -1.29
C GLU A 680 -30.38 -4.41 -2.63
N ALA A 681 -29.50 -4.06 -3.58
CA ALA A 681 -29.91 -3.50 -4.87
C ALA A 681 -30.63 -4.49 -5.80
N ASP A 682 -30.42 -5.80 -5.65
CA ASP A 682 -31.08 -6.83 -6.47
C ASP A 682 -32.41 -7.32 -5.87
N SER A 683 -32.64 -7.09 -4.54
CA SER A 683 -33.88 -7.54 -3.90
C SER A 683 -35.05 -6.51 -3.97
N GLU A 684 -34.75 -5.24 -4.28
CA GLU A 684 -35.79 -4.20 -4.38
C GLU A 684 -36.46 -4.09 -5.77
N LYS A 685 -35.89 -4.72 -6.81
CA LYS A 685 -36.51 -4.66 -8.15
C LYS A 685 -37.82 -5.45 -8.32
N ASP A 686 -38.15 -6.31 -7.36
CA ASP A 686 -39.38 -7.13 -7.42
C ASP A 686 -40.55 -6.59 -6.61
N LYS A 687 -40.44 -5.38 -6.02
CA LYS A 687 -41.54 -4.78 -5.22
C LYS A 687 -41.76 -3.29 -5.47
N GLU A 688 -42.00 -2.89 -6.71
CA GLU A 688 -42.65 -1.61 -7.00
C GLU A 688 -44.14 -1.80 -7.27
N GLY A 689 -44.90 -1.55 -6.25
CA GLY A 689 -46.36 -1.34 -6.31
C GLY A 689 -46.78 -0.58 -5.08
N SER A 690 -46.98 0.74 -5.22
CA SER A 690 -47.78 1.67 -4.42
C SER A 690 -47.22 2.27 -3.14
N SER A 691 -47.10 3.56 -3.20
CA SER A 691 -47.64 4.70 -2.39
C SER A 691 -46.62 5.61 -1.69
N GLU A 692 -46.82 6.87 -2.04
CA GLU A 692 -46.14 8.08 -1.53
C GLU A 692 -46.23 8.28 -0.02
N THR A 693 -45.10 8.74 0.59
CA THR A 693 -45.14 9.79 1.65
C THR A 693 -43.77 10.44 1.85
N LYS A 694 -43.76 11.75 2.15
CA LYS A 694 -42.63 12.69 2.17
C LYS A 694 -41.62 12.48 3.31
N PRO A 695 -40.39 13.00 3.18
CA PRO A 695 -39.30 12.78 4.12
C PRO A 695 -39.26 13.81 5.27
N SER A 696 -38.81 13.37 6.43
CA SER A 696 -38.36 14.21 7.54
C SER A 696 -36.83 14.24 7.60
N GLN A 697 -36.31 15.44 7.89
CA GLN A 697 -34.91 15.82 8.02
C GLN A 697 -34.16 14.93 9.01
N VAL A 698 -32.96 14.53 8.65
CA VAL A 698 -31.95 14.00 9.58
C VAL A 698 -30.62 14.71 9.36
N ASP A 699 -30.06 15.10 10.47
CA ASP A 699 -28.90 15.92 10.76
C ASP A 699 -27.61 15.27 10.24
N THR A 700 -26.80 16.05 9.50
CA THR A 700 -25.52 15.62 8.93
C THR A 700 -24.35 16.14 9.75
N THR A 701 -23.86 15.32 10.67
CA THR A 701 -22.49 15.47 11.20
C THR A 701 -21.94 14.10 11.60
N ARG A 702 -21.26 13.44 10.69
CA ARG A 702 -20.25 12.40 11.02
C ARG A 702 -19.23 12.29 9.89
N SER A 703 -18.02 12.71 10.21
CA SER A 703 -16.81 12.46 9.43
C SER A 703 -16.49 10.97 9.40
N TYR A 704 -16.32 10.43 8.20
CA TYR A 704 -15.91 9.04 7.97
C TYR A 704 -14.39 8.97 7.92
N TYR A 705 -13.79 8.15 8.77
CA TYR A 705 -12.46 7.61 8.56
C TYR A 705 -12.62 6.25 7.88
N MET A 706 -12.09 6.14 6.66
CA MET A 706 -11.95 4.85 5.98
C MET A 706 -10.69 4.13 6.46
N TRP A 707 -10.82 2.87 6.70
CA TRP A 707 -9.76 1.89 6.75
C TRP A 707 -9.73 1.08 5.47
#